data_16f2bc37a8342f04d06ed82082b28e4e
#
_entry.id   16f2bc37a8342f04d06ed82082b28e4e
#
_cell.length_a   1.000
_cell.length_b   1.000
_cell.length_c   1.000
_cell.angle_alpha   90.00
_cell.angle_beta   90.00
_cell.angle_gamma   90.00
#
_symmetry.space_group_name_H-M   'P 1'
#
loop_
_entity.id
_entity.type
_entity.pdbx_description
1 polymer ?
#
loop_
_entity_poly.entity_id
_entity_poly.type
_entity_poly.pdbx_seq_one_letter_code
_entity_poly.pdbx_strand_id
1 'polypeptide(L)'
;MIRNLLVFAVVPACIALHFAVLPISASGQELSGGVGGVTRDSASRKPLAQVRITAHNMNRGTDRTAISGPDGAFVVLALEPGLYQVAAAKEGFTQSTTNVYVATPRPYRIDLLLAADNSPLPADKASAAPADPTVSAVEEELAALKMRIEQLEAALSARAAAPPAETAAPPAPPMPAPAPQPSPAPPATPAHVLPEALEAPDATTGVDNFTPFAFGDFTWLNGTSRNKDTVLDTKFFTPEVRFDTNYTLDTNQPRDHSLGGSTETFRSGEVQVEQASVGGDFHWQNVRGRILTMFGMFATTTPRNDGSAGVGQWDLRNAYRYVSEAYGGYHFNVSHGLNVDAGIFVSYIGLFSYYNFDNWTYQPSFVSSNTPWFFNGLRIQWFPTNKLKIEPWIVNGWQSYAKFNGHKGLGGQIMYRPHEWLSLVFNNYGNGTDTLGNPGRSRIHTDDSIEVRYYNKPEQQNGISKMAFSFTADAGCEYGGGVTCHGGKGGPKQAFLGWMLYDRIWFNKDKFAVTLGGGQMTNPGRYLTLLPPINGADAISGSPYFTENPGDKAHMRDATVTFHWMPKQYITWWAEAGYRHSDVPYWSGRGGVTPPGGNNGSPSQYACASGAPAGTNDLPTAYANCGGPGSVWFPDLRHNQATFSVGVMVKF
;
A
#
# COMPACT_ATOMS: atom_id res chain seq x y z
N MET A 1 25.77 35.85 -12.12
CA MET A 1 25.64 35.95 -10.65
C MET A 1 24.21 36.23 -10.19
N ILE A 2 23.39 36.96 -10.92
CA ILE A 2 21.96 37.25 -10.59
C ILE A 2 21.03 36.03 -10.83
N ARG A 3 21.40 35.10 -11.70
CA ARG A 3 20.60 33.92 -12.07
C ARG A 3 20.58 32.80 -10.99
N ASN A 4 21.56 32.81 -10.08
CA ASN A 4 21.66 31.82 -9.00
C ASN A 4 20.98 32.28 -7.69
N LEU A 5 20.66 33.56 -7.55
CA LEU A 5 19.97 34.06 -6.36
C LEU A 5 18.43 33.85 -6.41
N LEU A 6 17.85 33.76 -7.61
CA LEU A 6 16.40 33.55 -7.76
C LEU A 6 15.94 32.13 -7.38
N VAL A 7 16.79 31.13 -7.54
CA VAL A 7 16.47 29.74 -7.18
C VAL A 7 16.43 29.56 -5.65
N PHE A 8 17.29 30.25 -4.91
CA PHE A 8 17.32 30.17 -3.45
C PHE A 8 16.25 31.02 -2.75
N ALA A 9 15.65 32.00 -3.43
CA ALA A 9 14.64 32.86 -2.85
C ALA A 9 13.18 32.35 -3.06
N VAL A 10 12.94 31.50 -4.06
CA VAL A 10 11.61 30.96 -4.37
C VAL A 10 11.24 29.82 -3.44
N VAL A 11 12.19 28.97 -3.03
CA VAL A 11 11.95 27.81 -2.16
C VAL A 11 11.44 28.23 -0.77
N PRO A 12 12.03 29.22 -0.06
CA PRO A 12 11.51 29.68 1.22
C PRO A 12 10.16 30.38 1.15
N ALA A 13 9.88 31.09 0.04
CA ALA A 13 8.61 31.81 -0.13
C ALA A 13 7.43 30.86 -0.37
N CYS A 14 7.64 29.74 -1.07
CA CYS A 14 6.62 28.72 -1.26
C CYS A 14 6.33 27.95 0.04
N ILE A 15 7.34 27.67 0.85
CA ILE A 15 7.17 27.06 2.18
C ILE A 15 6.34 27.97 3.10
N ALA A 16 6.56 29.28 3.05
CA ALA A 16 5.82 30.25 3.88
C ALA A 16 4.34 30.40 3.47
N LEU A 17 4.00 30.20 2.19
CA LEU A 17 2.62 30.30 1.71
C LEU A 17 1.75 29.09 2.11
N HIS A 18 2.36 27.93 2.39
CA HIS A 18 1.64 26.70 2.74
C HIS A 18 1.14 26.68 4.19
N PHE A 19 1.68 27.52 5.08
CA PHE A 19 1.28 27.56 6.48
C PHE A 19 0.12 28.54 6.80
N ALA A 20 -0.42 29.23 5.80
CA ALA A 20 -1.45 30.27 6.01
C ALA A 20 -2.90 29.73 6.03
N VAL A 21 -3.12 28.42 5.96
CA VAL A 21 -4.47 27.85 6.11
C VAL A 21 -4.78 27.67 7.59
N LEU A 22 -5.52 28.62 8.15
CA LEU A 22 -6.00 28.57 9.54
C LEU A 22 -7.00 27.42 9.72
N PRO A 23 -6.91 26.63 10.80
CA PRO A 23 -7.84 25.52 11.06
C PRO A 23 -9.23 26.06 11.48
N ILE A 24 -10.26 25.58 10.83
CA ILE A 24 -11.64 25.73 11.29
C ILE A 24 -11.89 24.68 12.37
N SER A 25 -12.13 25.12 13.60
CA SER A 25 -12.40 24.24 14.73
C SER A 25 -13.76 23.58 14.58
N ALA A 26 -13.82 22.27 14.41
CA ALA A 26 -15.01 21.46 14.56
C ALA A 26 -14.90 20.61 15.84
N SER A 27 -15.85 20.73 16.73
CA SER A 27 -15.97 19.88 17.92
C SER A 27 -16.44 18.49 17.51
N GLY A 28 -15.57 17.48 17.61
CA GLY A 28 -15.89 16.08 17.33
C GLY A 28 -16.59 15.41 18.52
N GLN A 29 -17.63 14.61 18.26
CA GLN A 29 -18.18 13.64 19.21
C GLN A 29 -17.18 12.48 19.40
N GLU A 30 -16.89 12.12 20.63
CA GLU A 30 -16.11 10.92 20.94
C GLU A 30 -16.90 9.67 20.51
N LEU A 31 -16.33 8.88 19.61
CA LEU A 31 -16.88 7.61 19.21
C LEU A 31 -16.48 6.54 20.23
N SER A 32 -17.46 6.05 20.97
CA SER A 32 -17.27 4.98 21.94
C SER A 32 -17.56 3.61 21.30
N GLY A 33 -16.73 2.63 21.64
CA GLY A 33 -16.89 1.24 21.22
C GLY A 33 -17.81 0.44 22.15
N GLY A 34 -17.82 -0.88 22.00
CA GLY A 34 -18.57 -1.78 22.86
C GLY A 34 -18.05 -3.21 22.80
N VAL A 35 -18.57 -4.04 23.72
CA VAL A 35 -18.38 -5.49 23.73
C VAL A 35 -19.76 -6.13 23.87
N GLY A 36 -20.08 -7.06 22.97
CA GLY A 36 -21.35 -7.78 22.99
C GLY A 36 -21.17 -9.28 22.72
N GLY A 37 -22.17 -10.08 23.01
CA GLY A 37 -22.12 -11.52 22.77
C GLY A 37 -23.21 -12.28 23.52
N VAL A 38 -22.96 -13.57 23.77
CA VAL A 38 -23.92 -14.44 24.48
C VAL A 38 -23.20 -15.15 25.61
N THR A 39 -23.85 -15.16 26.79
CA THR A 39 -23.43 -15.97 27.94
C THR A 39 -24.10 -17.33 27.89
N ARG A 40 -23.33 -18.40 28.08
CA ARG A 40 -23.81 -19.78 28.01
C ARG A 40 -23.25 -20.62 29.17
N ASP A 41 -24.03 -21.59 29.59
CA ASP A 41 -23.52 -22.67 30.42
C ASP A 41 -22.48 -23.51 29.65
N SER A 42 -21.36 -23.77 30.27
CA SER A 42 -20.24 -24.46 29.58
C SER A 42 -20.55 -25.93 29.25
N ALA A 43 -21.38 -26.60 30.06
CA ALA A 43 -21.72 -28.01 29.88
C ALA A 43 -22.92 -28.20 28.95
N SER A 44 -24.02 -27.48 29.18
CA SER A 44 -25.24 -27.63 28.41
C SER A 44 -25.35 -26.75 27.17
N ARG A 45 -24.43 -25.77 27.03
CA ARG A 45 -24.42 -24.74 25.98
C ARG A 45 -25.71 -23.88 25.93
N LYS A 46 -26.61 -24.03 26.88
CA LYS A 46 -27.82 -23.22 26.95
C LYS A 46 -27.49 -21.77 27.32
N PRO A 47 -28.22 -20.79 26.78
CA PRO A 47 -28.08 -19.40 27.18
C PRO A 47 -28.29 -19.20 28.67
N LEU A 48 -27.52 -18.31 29.28
CA LEU A 48 -27.63 -17.93 30.68
C LEU A 48 -28.14 -16.49 30.79
N ALA A 49 -29.33 -16.33 31.31
CA ALA A 49 -29.89 -15.02 31.65
C ALA A 49 -29.33 -14.49 32.98
N GLN A 50 -29.45 -13.18 33.20
CA GLN A 50 -29.10 -12.51 34.46
C GLN A 50 -27.61 -12.72 34.86
N VAL A 51 -26.73 -12.88 33.91
CA VAL A 51 -25.28 -12.85 34.12
C VAL A 51 -24.83 -11.38 34.18
N ARG A 52 -24.06 -11.01 35.19
CA ARG A 52 -23.44 -9.69 35.28
C ARG A 52 -22.15 -9.72 34.49
N ILE A 53 -22.03 -8.85 33.50
CA ILE A 53 -20.83 -8.64 32.68
C ILE A 53 -20.19 -7.32 33.11
N THR A 54 -18.91 -7.34 33.49
CA THR A 54 -18.13 -6.16 33.84
C THR A 54 -16.96 -6.03 32.84
N ALA A 55 -16.89 -4.94 32.13
CA ALA A 55 -15.76 -4.57 31.29
C ALA A 55 -14.90 -3.56 32.06
N HIS A 56 -13.76 -4.02 32.55
CA HIS A 56 -12.76 -3.23 33.27
C HIS A 56 -11.70 -2.71 32.31
N ASN A 57 -11.54 -1.40 32.22
CA ASN A 57 -10.48 -0.78 31.40
C ASN A 57 -9.13 -0.93 32.10
N MET A 58 -8.26 -1.76 31.56
CA MET A 58 -6.95 -2.08 32.13
C MET A 58 -5.99 -0.87 32.20
N ASN A 59 -6.22 0.14 31.34
CA ASN A 59 -5.34 1.32 31.27
C ASN A 59 -5.82 2.46 32.19
N ARG A 60 -7.14 2.56 32.43
CA ARG A 60 -7.75 3.68 33.17
C ARG A 60 -8.40 3.29 34.48
N GLY A 61 -8.53 2.00 34.76
CA GLY A 61 -9.15 1.48 35.96
C GLY A 61 -10.65 1.78 36.07
N THR A 62 -11.35 2.00 34.96
CA THR A 62 -12.80 2.30 34.93
C THR A 62 -13.60 1.09 34.51
N ASP A 63 -14.77 0.91 35.14
CA ASP A 63 -15.67 -0.19 34.91
C ASP A 63 -16.92 0.24 34.13
N ARG A 64 -17.38 -0.65 33.25
CA ARG A 64 -18.72 -0.60 32.64
C ARG A 64 -19.38 -1.95 32.81
N THR A 65 -20.67 -1.95 33.14
CA THR A 65 -21.40 -3.18 33.41
C THR A 65 -22.64 -3.31 32.53
N ALA A 66 -23.02 -4.57 32.24
CA ALA A 66 -24.29 -4.95 31.63
C ALA A 66 -24.81 -6.25 32.25
N ILE A 67 -26.05 -6.58 31.99
CA ILE A 67 -26.68 -7.83 32.43
C ILE A 67 -27.22 -8.54 31.20
N SER A 68 -26.99 -9.87 31.09
CA SER A 68 -27.48 -10.65 29.96
C SER A 68 -28.99 -10.84 30.01
N GLY A 69 -29.63 -10.76 28.84
CA GLY A 69 -31.06 -10.99 28.64
C GLY A 69 -31.50 -12.46 28.77
N PRO A 70 -32.80 -12.76 28.59
CA PRO A 70 -33.32 -14.12 28.67
C PRO A 70 -32.70 -15.11 27.68
N ASP A 71 -32.22 -14.62 26.55
CA ASP A 71 -31.52 -15.35 25.50
C ASP A 71 -29.99 -15.41 25.71
N GLY A 72 -29.51 -14.93 26.87
CA GLY A 72 -28.10 -14.83 27.20
C GLY A 72 -27.37 -13.68 26.51
N ALA A 73 -28.03 -12.94 25.63
CA ALA A 73 -27.38 -11.84 24.90
C ALA A 73 -27.04 -10.67 25.84
N PHE A 74 -25.89 -10.05 25.61
CA PHE A 74 -25.45 -8.87 26.33
C PHE A 74 -24.72 -7.89 25.40
N VAL A 75 -24.72 -6.62 25.81
CA VAL A 75 -23.91 -5.59 25.18
C VAL A 75 -23.46 -4.57 26.22
N VAL A 76 -22.17 -4.28 26.27
CA VAL A 76 -21.55 -3.19 27.04
C VAL A 76 -21.15 -2.11 26.04
N LEU A 77 -21.80 -0.96 26.11
CA LEU A 77 -21.57 0.18 25.22
C LEU A 77 -20.79 1.29 25.93
N ALA A 78 -20.42 2.30 25.14
CA ALA A 78 -19.70 3.48 25.61
C ALA A 78 -18.31 3.13 26.19
N LEU A 79 -17.64 2.17 25.58
CA LEU A 79 -16.26 1.83 25.89
C LEU A 79 -15.32 2.69 25.04
N GLU A 80 -14.38 3.35 25.68
CA GLU A 80 -13.31 4.04 24.99
C GLU A 80 -12.34 3.04 24.35
N PRO A 81 -11.61 3.40 23.28
CA PRO A 81 -10.58 2.51 22.74
C PRO A 81 -9.57 2.10 23.83
N GLY A 82 -9.29 0.81 23.93
CA GLY A 82 -8.36 0.30 24.93
C GLY A 82 -8.54 -1.19 25.24
N LEU A 83 -7.67 -1.70 26.10
CA LEU A 83 -7.73 -3.08 26.58
C LEU A 83 -8.69 -3.18 27.76
N TYR A 84 -9.64 -4.11 27.66
CA TYR A 84 -10.62 -4.40 28.71
C TYR A 84 -10.50 -5.84 29.17
N GLN A 85 -10.54 -6.05 30.48
CA GLN A 85 -10.86 -7.35 31.05
C GLN A 85 -12.37 -7.46 31.19
N VAL A 86 -12.97 -8.38 30.46
CA VAL A 86 -14.42 -8.64 30.52
C VAL A 86 -14.67 -9.84 31.41
N ALA A 87 -15.32 -9.63 32.52
CA ALA A 87 -15.67 -10.64 33.51
C ALA A 87 -17.18 -10.92 33.48
N ALA A 88 -17.55 -12.18 33.46
CA ALA A 88 -18.96 -12.64 33.59
C ALA A 88 -19.14 -13.39 34.90
N ALA A 89 -20.08 -12.94 35.74
CA ALA A 89 -20.36 -13.53 37.03
C ALA A 89 -21.86 -13.80 37.20
N LYS A 90 -22.19 -14.97 37.73
CA LYS A 90 -23.54 -15.38 38.08
C LYS A 90 -23.50 -16.29 39.30
N GLU A 91 -24.46 -16.16 40.21
CA GLU A 91 -24.58 -17.01 41.37
C GLU A 91 -24.74 -18.50 40.98
N GLY A 92 -23.96 -19.38 41.59
CA GLY A 92 -23.89 -20.81 41.28
C GLY A 92 -23.01 -21.16 40.06
N PHE A 93 -22.23 -20.21 39.55
CA PHE A 93 -21.32 -20.42 38.44
C PHE A 93 -19.93 -19.81 38.73
N THR A 94 -18.89 -20.49 38.29
CA THR A 94 -17.54 -19.97 38.35
C THR A 94 -17.41 -18.75 37.42
N GLN A 95 -16.81 -17.67 37.92
CA GLN A 95 -16.58 -16.46 37.13
C GLN A 95 -15.70 -16.76 35.92
N SER A 96 -16.15 -16.32 34.76
CA SER A 96 -15.39 -16.38 33.50
C SER A 96 -14.81 -15.02 33.16
N THR A 97 -13.53 -14.96 32.77
CA THR A 97 -12.87 -13.72 32.38
C THR A 97 -12.19 -13.88 31.04
N THR A 98 -12.20 -12.82 30.20
CA THR A 98 -11.49 -12.74 28.92
C THR A 98 -11.02 -11.32 28.68
N ASN A 99 -9.92 -11.16 27.97
CA ASN A 99 -9.40 -9.85 27.61
C ASN A 99 -9.82 -9.50 26.18
N VAL A 100 -10.28 -8.25 25.99
CA VAL A 100 -10.79 -7.74 24.72
C VAL A 100 -10.19 -6.37 24.47
N TYR A 101 -9.63 -6.16 23.30
CA TYR A 101 -9.20 -4.84 22.87
C TYR A 101 -10.31 -4.16 22.06
N VAL A 102 -10.85 -3.07 22.59
CA VAL A 102 -11.87 -2.25 21.93
C VAL A 102 -11.16 -1.19 21.11
N ALA A 103 -11.12 -1.37 19.78
CA ALA A 103 -10.40 -0.48 18.86
C ALA A 103 -11.33 0.39 18.00
N THR A 104 -12.61 0.03 17.89
CA THR A 104 -13.54 0.63 16.95
C THR A 104 -14.90 0.92 17.60
N PRO A 105 -15.73 1.80 17.03
CA PRO A 105 -17.07 2.09 17.54
C PRO A 105 -18.05 0.90 17.42
N ARG A 106 -17.63 -0.24 16.91
CA ARG A 106 -18.47 -1.44 16.85
C ARG A 106 -18.27 -2.30 18.08
N PRO A 107 -19.35 -2.92 18.61
CA PRO A 107 -19.21 -3.91 19.65
C PRO A 107 -18.37 -5.10 19.17
N TYR A 108 -17.32 -5.40 19.91
CA TYR A 108 -16.55 -6.63 19.71
C TYR A 108 -17.37 -7.80 20.20
N ARG A 109 -17.52 -8.86 19.39
CA ARG A 109 -18.35 -10.01 19.75
C ARG A 109 -17.54 -11.08 20.45
N ILE A 110 -18.02 -11.49 21.66
CA ILE A 110 -17.45 -12.58 22.45
C ILE A 110 -18.55 -13.44 23.02
N ASP A 111 -18.39 -14.76 23.06
CA ASP A 111 -19.26 -15.68 23.79
C ASP A 111 -18.57 -16.06 25.10
N LEU A 112 -19.28 -15.89 26.22
CA LEU A 112 -18.78 -16.17 27.57
C LEU A 112 -19.38 -17.47 28.10
N LEU A 113 -18.51 -18.44 28.42
CA LEU A 113 -18.90 -19.74 28.96
C LEU A 113 -18.68 -19.75 30.47
N LEU A 114 -19.72 -20.04 31.22
CA LEU A 114 -19.67 -20.16 32.69
C LEU A 114 -19.86 -21.63 33.08
N ALA A 115 -19.00 -22.15 33.96
CA ALA A 115 -19.14 -23.47 34.54
C ALA A 115 -19.92 -23.40 35.85
N ALA A 116 -20.84 -24.32 36.09
CA ALA A 116 -21.49 -24.44 37.41
C ALA A 116 -20.43 -24.81 38.47
N ASP A 117 -20.55 -24.27 39.68
CA ASP A 117 -19.55 -24.36 40.75
C ASP A 117 -19.16 -25.80 41.15
N ASN A 118 -19.95 -26.83 40.79
CA ASN A 118 -19.72 -28.23 41.09
C ASN A 118 -19.50 -29.11 39.84
N SER A 119 -19.27 -28.55 38.67
CA SER A 119 -19.00 -29.33 37.44
C SER A 119 -17.50 -29.45 37.17
N PRO A 120 -16.95 -30.67 36.95
CA PRO A 120 -15.58 -30.81 36.47
C PRO A 120 -15.48 -30.16 35.09
N LEU A 121 -14.42 -29.39 34.86
CA LEU A 121 -14.08 -28.86 33.56
C LEU A 121 -14.02 -30.01 32.53
N PRO A 122 -14.76 -29.94 31.41
CA PRO A 122 -14.61 -30.94 30.36
C PRO A 122 -13.19 -30.90 29.84
N ALA A 123 -12.48 -32.04 29.96
CA ALA A 123 -11.25 -32.26 29.21
C ALA A 123 -11.56 -32.07 27.71
N ASP A 124 -10.69 -31.36 27.01
CA ASP A 124 -10.76 -31.17 25.58
C ASP A 124 -10.99 -32.49 24.85
N LYS A 125 -12.21 -32.82 24.56
CA LYS A 125 -12.54 -33.70 23.45
C LYS A 125 -12.81 -32.79 22.28
N ALA A 126 -11.92 -32.86 21.28
CA ALA A 126 -12.19 -32.39 19.96
C ALA A 126 -13.54 -32.95 19.52
N SER A 127 -14.59 -32.19 19.72
CA SER A 127 -15.94 -32.49 19.22
C SER A 127 -15.88 -32.18 17.73
N ALA A 128 -16.10 -33.21 16.91
CA ALA A 128 -16.43 -33.04 15.52
C ALA A 128 -17.52 -31.98 15.43
N ALA A 129 -17.23 -30.89 14.77
CA ALA A 129 -18.20 -29.85 14.49
C ALA A 129 -19.37 -30.48 13.70
N PRO A 130 -20.62 -30.10 13.96
CA PRO A 130 -21.71 -30.45 13.05
C PRO A 130 -21.35 -29.92 11.69
N ALA A 131 -21.50 -30.75 10.64
CA ALA A 131 -21.22 -30.38 9.27
C ALA A 131 -21.90 -29.05 8.96
N ASP A 132 -21.10 -28.05 8.59
CA ASP A 132 -21.59 -26.76 8.15
C ASP A 132 -22.36 -26.98 6.82
N PRO A 133 -23.62 -26.56 6.70
CA PRO A 133 -24.38 -26.71 5.47
C PRO A 133 -23.68 -26.10 4.24
N THR A 134 -22.74 -25.20 4.44
CA THR A 134 -21.87 -24.66 3.37
C THR A 134 -20.84 -25.67 2.87
N VAL A 135 -20.36 -26.59 3.71
CA VAL A 135 -19.40 -27.62 3.31
C VAL A 135 -20.09 -28.65 2.41
N SER A 136 -21.30 -29.06 2.75
CA SER A 136 -22.09 -29.99 1.91
C SER A 136 -22.40 -29.40 0.52
N ALA A 137 -22.73 -28.11 0.46
CA ALA A 137 -22.98 -27.43 -0.82
C ALA A 137 -21.69 -27.31 -1.67
N VAL A 138 -20.54 -27.08 -1.06
CA VAL A 138 -19.25 -27.04 -1.75
C VAL A 138 -18.82 -28.42 -2.25
N GLU A 139 -19.09 -29.48 -1.49
CA GLU A 139 -18.81 -30.86 -1.92
C GLU A 139 -19.70 -31.27 -3.09
N GLU A 140 -20.95 -30.85 -3.11
CA GLU A 140 -21.88 -31.11 -4.23
C GLU A 140 -21.47 -30.34 -5.50
N GLU A 141 -21.04 -29.09 -5.34
CA GLU A 141 -20.51 -28.27 -6.45
C GLU A 141 -19.19 -28.82 -6.98
N LEU A 142 -18.30 -29.32 -6.11
CA LEU A 142 -17.07 -29.97 -6.49
C LEU A 142 -17.31 -31.29 -7.26
N ALA A 143 -18.32 -32.06 -6.85
CA ALA A 143 -18.73 -33.28 -7.57
C ALA A 143 -19.28 -32.96 -8.96
N ALA A 144 -20.10 -31.88 -9.07
CA ALA A 144 -20.63 -31.41 -10.35
C ALA A 144 -19.52 -30.92 -11.30
N LEU A 145 -18.51 -30.22 -10.79
CA LEU A 145 -17.35 -29.76 -11.56
C LEU A 145 -16.49 -30.93 -12.05
N LYS A 146 -16.28 -31.94 -11.23
CA LYS A 146 -15.54 -33.17 -11.64
C LYS A 146 -16.23 -33.87 -12.78
N MET A 147 -17.56 -34.07 -12.72
CA MET A 147 -18.31 -34.67 -13.80
C MET A 147 -18.24 -33.84 -15.10
N ARG A 148 -18.19 -32.52 -14.97
CA ARG A 148 -18.06 -31.62 -16.14
C ARG A 148 -16.68 -31.72 -16.79
N ILE A 149 -15.62 -31.88 -15.98
CA ILE A 149 -14.25 -32.12 -16.49
C ILE A 149 -14.19 -33.45 -17.26
N GLU A 150 -14.74 -34.54 -16.71
CA GLU A 150 -14.78 -35.84 -17.38
C GLU A 150 -15.56 -35.78 -18.72
N GLN A 151 -16.68 -35.03 -18.77
CA GLN A 151 -17.40 -34.80 -20.01
C GLN A 151 -16.60 -34.06 -21.07
N LEU A 152 -15.84 -33.04 -20.65
CA LEU A 152 -14.99 -32.26 -21.55
C LEU A 152 -13.80 -33.08 -22.06
N GLU A 153 -13.18 -33.89 -21.21
CA GLU A 153 -12.11 -34.81 -21.60
C GLU A 153 -12.58 -35.90 -22.58
N ALA A 154 -13.77 -36.44 -22.34
CA ALA A 154 -14.39 -37.41 -23.28
C ALA A 154 -14.71 -36.74 -24.64
N ALA A 155 -15.20 -35.50 -24.63
CA ALA A 155 -15.47 -34.74 -25.85
C ALA A 155 -14.19 -34.41 -26.64
N LEU A 156 -13.11 -34.05 -25.93
CA LEU A 156 -11.80 -33.83 -26.53
C LEU A 156 -11.19 -35.10 -27.12
N SER A 157 -11.31 -36.23 -26.42
CA SER A 157 -10.85 -37.55 -26.91
C SER A 157 -11.64 -38.01 -28.12
N ALA A 158 -12.96 -37.80 -28.14
CA ALA A 158 -13.80 -38.09 -29.28
C ALA A 158 -13.45 -37.23 -30.52
N ARG A 159 -13.06 -35.98 -30.30
CA ARG A 159 -12.63 -35.06 -31.37
C ARG A 159 -11.24 -35.41 -31.92
N ALA A 160 -10.36 -35.96 -31.07
CA ALA A 160 -9.04 -36.45 -31.48
C ALA A 160 -9.10 -37.80 -32.22
N ALA A 161 -10.16 -38.60 -32.04
CA ALA A 161 -10.37 -39.90 -32.67
C ALA A 161 -11.14 -39.83 -34.00
N ALA A 162 -11.53 -38.65 -34.47
CA ALA A 162 -12.17 -38.49 -35.78
C ALA A 162 -11.14 -38.66 -36.90
N PRO A 163 -11.32 -39.61 -37.86
CA PRO A 163 -10.35 -39.80 -38.92
C PRO A 163 -10.30 -38.61 -39.87
N PRO A 164 -9.11 -38.32 -40.45
CA PRO A 164 -8.98 -37.23 -41.44
C PRO A 164 -9.84 -37.52 -42.65
N ALA A 165 -10.54 -36.52 -43.16
CA ALA A 165 -11.32 -36.60 -44.38
C ALA A 165 -10.43 -37.05 -45.53
N GLU A 166 -10.79 -38.15 -46.15
CA GLU A 166 -10.13 -38.80 -47.26
C GLU A 166 -10.09 -37.85 -48.45
N THR A 167 -8.92 -37.41 -48.84
CA THR A 167 -8.71 -36.61 -50.05
C THR A 167 -8.76 -37.56 -51.26
N ALA A 168 -9.79 -37.42 -52.09
CA ALA A 168 -9.93 -38.19 -53.33
C ALA A 168 -8.74 -37.91 -54.27
N ALA A 169 -8.20 -39.01 -54.82
CA ALA A 169 -7.10 -38.98 -55.79
C ALA A 169 -7.51 -38.28 -57.10
N PRO A 170 -6.59 -37.56 -57.75
CA PRO A 170 -6.89 -36.86 -59.00
C PRO A 170 -6.91 -37.84 -60.18
N PRO A 171 -7.79 -37.64 -61.20
CA PRO A 171 -7.81 -38.44 -62.44
C PRO A 171 -6.67 -38.05 -63.37
N ALA A 172 -6.22 -38.99 -64.20
CA ALA A 172 -5.12 -38.89 -65.14
C ALA A 172 -5.28 -37.79 -66.20
N PRO A 173 -4.17 -37.26 -66.76
CA PRO A 173 -4.21 -36.07 -67.59
C PRO A 173 -4.72 -36.34 -69.04
N PRO A 174 -5.51 -35.44 -69.61
CA PRO A 174 -5.79 -35.40 -71.05
C PRO A 174 -4.75 -34.51 -71.77
N MET A 175 -4.53 -34.82 -73.04
CA MET A 175 -3.63 -34.24 -74.01
C MET A 175 -3.80 -32.71 -74.23
N PRO A 176 -2.78 -32.00 -74.73
CA PRO A 176 -2.67 -30.54 -74.70
C PRO A 176 -3.66 -29.83 -75.64
N ALA A 177 -4.40 -28.88 -75.09
CA ALA A 177 -5.23 -27.91 -75.78
C ALA A 177 -4.48 -26.53 -75.89
N PRO A 178 -4.92 -25.68 -76.84
CA PRO A 178 -4.17 -24.48 -77.22
C PRO A 178 -4.03 -23.42 -76.11
N ALA A 179 -3.00 -22.59 -76.19
CA ALA A 179 -2.57 -21.59 -75.21
C ALA A 179 -3.75 -20.77 -74.63
N PRO A 180 -3.82 -20.65 -73.30
CA PRO A 180 -4.87 -19.86 -72.66
C PRO A 180 -4.57 -18.37 -72.73
N GLN A 181 -5.60 -17.59 -73.03
CA GLN A 181 -5.62 -16.16 -72.78
C GLN A 181 -5.38 -15.89 -71.28
N PRO A 182 -4.75 -14.77 -70.92
CA PRO A 182 -4.48 -14.45 -69.52
C PRO A 182 -5.81 -14.39 -68.75
N SER A 183 -5.98 -15.29 -67.78
CA SER A 183 -7.06 -15.23 -66.82
C SER A 183 -7.08 -13.88 -66.11
N PRO A 184 -8.27 -13.30 -65.86
CA PRO A 184 -8.38 -12.15 -65.00
C PRO A 184 -7.78 -12.49 -63.64
N ALA A 185 -6.97 -11.59 -63.11
CA ALA A 185 -6.37 -11.72 -61.78
C ALA A 185 -7.46 -12.06 -60.75
N PRO A 186 -7.22 -13.01 -59.84
CA PRO A 186 -8.19 -13.28 -58.77
C PRO A 186 -8.54 -11.97 -58.06
N PRO A 187 -9.83 -11.76 -57.71
CA PRO A 187 -10.19 -10.57 -56.96
C PRO A 187 -9.30 -10.47 -55.74
N ALA A 188 -8.66 -9.28 -55.56
CA ALA A 188 -7.83 -9.01 -54.41
C ALA A 188 -8.65 -9.36 -53.15
N THR A 189 -8.13 -10.26 -52.34
CA THR A 189 -8.69 -10.56 -51.02
C THR A 189 -8.89 -9.22 -50.33
N PRO A 190 -10.10 -8.86 -49.84
CA PRO A 190 -10.28 -7.59 -49.18
C PRO A 190 -9.25 -7.50 -48.08
N ALA A 191 -8.44 -6.44 -48.11
CA ALA A 191 -7.48 -6.17 -47.05
C ALA A 191 -8.27 -6.20 -45.74
N HIS A 192 -7.83 -7.00 -44.78
CA HIS A 192 -8.43 -7.05 -43.45
C HIS A 192 -8.16 -5.65 -42.84
N VAL A 193 -9.17 -4.77 -42.94
CA VAL A 193 -9.13 -3.47 -42.30
C VAL A 193 -9.29 -3.74 -40.80
N LEU A 194 -8.27 -3.38 -40.00
CA LEU A 194 -8.37 -3.44 -38.55
C LEU A 194 -9.52 -2.55 -38.08
N PRO A 195 -10.29 -2.96 -37.06
CA PRO A 195 -11.21 -2.03 -36.40
C PRO A 195 -10.48 -0.76 -35.94
N GLU A 196 -11.09 0.40 -36.10
CA GLU A 196 -10.49 1.71 -35.77
C GLU A 196 -9.88 1.74 -34.36
N ALA A 197 -10.53 1.07 -33.39
CA ALA A 197 -10.04 0.97 -32.01
C ALA A 197 -8.68 0.26 -31.88
N LEU A 198 -8.28 -0.54 -32.85
CA LEU A 198 -6.99 -1.26 -32.86
C LEU A 198 -5.93 -0.58 -33.72
N GLU A 199 -6.26 0.51 -34.38
CA GLU A 199 -5.28 1.31 -35.11
C GLU A 199 -4.37 2.07 -34.16
N ALA A 200 -3.19 2.46 -34.63
CA ALA A 200 -2.30 3.36 -33.88
C ALA A 200 -2.96 4.72 -33.64
N PRO A 201 -2.66 5.41 -32.53
CA PRO A 201 -3.17 6.75 -32.27
C PRO A 201 -2.85 7.72 -33.42
N ASP A 202 -3.76 8.64 -33.67
CA ASP A 202 -3.56 9.66 -34.70
C ASP A 202 -2.41 10.61 -34.30
N ALA A 203 -1.62 11.03 -35.28
CA ALA A 203 -0.56 12.01 -35.05
C ALA A 203 -1.17 13.35 -34.59
N THR A 204 -0.65 13.89 -33.50
CA THR A 204 -1.11 15.16 -32.91
C THR A 204 -0.80 16.31 -33.87
N THR A 205 -1.81 17.05 -34.29
CA THR A 205 -1.67 18.28 -35.07
C THR A 205 -2.02 19.47 -34.19
N GLY A 206 -1.10 20.45 -34.08
CA GLY A 206 -1.32 21.65 -33.27
C GLY A 206 -0.77 21.52 -31.85
N VAL A 207 -1.50 22.04 -30.85
CA VAL A 207 -1.10 21.93 -29.44
C VAL A 207 -1.38 20.51 -28.96
N ASP A 208 -0.32 19.81 -28.55
CA ASP A 208 -0.47 18.52 -27.89
C ASP A 208 -1.04 18.73 -26.47
N ASN A 209 -2.29 18.34 -26.28
CA ASN A 209 -3.00 18.40 -25.00
C ASN A 209 -3.21 17.03 -24.36
N PHE A 210 -2.70 15.95 -24.95
CA PHE A 210 -2.77 14.58 -24.43
C PHE A 210 -1.46 14.14 -23.76
N THR A 211 -0.29 14.60 -24.26
CA THR A 211 1.01 14.21 -23.74
C THR A 211 1.55 15.26 -22.77
N PRO A 212 1.58 14.97 -21.47
CA PRO A 212 2.11 15.91 -20.49
C PRO A 212 3.58 16.21 -20.73
N PHE A 213 3.96 17.50 -20.69
CA PHE A 213 5.34 17.97 -20.82
C PHE A 213 6.04 17.53 -22.13
N ALA A 214 5.30 17.45 -23.23
CA ALA A 214 5.79 16.94 -24.53
C ALA A 214 7.00 17.71 -25.12
N PHE A 215 7.41 18.83 -24.53
CA PHE A 215 8.50 19.67 -25.06
C PHE A 215 9.91 19.14 -24.75
N GLY A 216 10.06 18.12 -23.90
CA GLY A 216 11.37 17.64 -23.46
C GLY A 216 11.42 16.19 -23.00
N ASP A 217 12.65 15.63 -22.90
CA ASP A 217 12.90 14.30 -22.35
C ASP A 217 13.04 14.36 -20.82
N PHE A 218 12.07 13.81 -20.12
CA PHE A 218 12.01 13.72 -18.67
C PHE A 218 12.18 12.29 -18.14
N THR A 219 12.58 11.34 -18.97
CA THR A 219 12.80 9.93 -18.57
C THR A 219 13.97 9.72 -17.60
N TRP A 220 14.72 10.79 -17.34
CA TRP A 220 15.84 10.81 -16.38
C TRP A 220 15.38 11.10 -14.93
N LEU A 221 14.17 11.60 -14.73
CA LEU A 221 13.65 11.95 -13.41
C LEU A 221 13.46 10.69 -12.54
N ASN A 222 13.62 10.84 -11.25
CA ASN A 222 13.23 9.84 -10.28
C ASN A 222 11.70 9.73 -10.21
N GLY A 223 11.19 8.53 -9.97
CA GLY A 223 9.75 8.30 -9.94
C GLY A 223 9.04 8.39 -11.30
N THR A 224 9.81 8.48 -12.40
CA THR A 224 9.27 8.54 -13.76
C THR A 224 9.78 7.36 -14.58
N SER A 225 8.87 6.73 -15.34
CA SER A 225 9.27 5.63 -16.22
C SER A 225 10.33 6.07 -17.22
N ARG A 226 11.38 5.24 -17.35
CA ARG A 226 12.46 5.46 -18.33
C ARG A 226 12.17 4.92 -19.72
N ASN A 227 11.03 4.23 -19.88
CA ASN A 227 10.60 3.74 -21.20
C ASN A 227 10.26 4.92 -22.10
N LYS A 228 10.86 4.95 -23.28
CA LYS A 228 10.63 5.98 -24.30
C LYS A 228 9.58 5.51 -25.31
N ASP A 229 9.56 4.21 -25.56
CA ASP A 229 8.68 3.60 -26.53
C ASP A 229 7.67 2.68 -25.84
N THR A 230 6.45 2.74 -26.28
CA THR A 230 5.37 1.82 -25.89
C THR A 230 5.38 0.64 -26.85
N VAL A 231 5.35 -0.59 -26.33
CA VAL A 231 5.41 -1.80 -27.17
C VAL A 231 4.15 -1.96 -28.02
N LEU A 232 3.02 -1.60 -27.45
CA LEU A 232 1.71 -1.59 -28.12
C LEU A 232 0.96 -0.34 -27.66
N ASP A 233 0.49 0.45 -28.61
CA ASP A 233 -0.35 1.60 -28.38
C ASP A 233 -1.41 1.68 -29.49
N THR A 234 -2.67 1.71 -29.08
CA THR A 234 -3.81 1.77 -30.01
C THR A 234 -4.73 2.93 -29.66
N LYS A 235 -5.63 3.32 -30.56
CA LYS A 235 -6.63 4.36 -30.28
C LYS A 235 -7.51 4.09 -29.06
N PHE A 236 -7.64 2.82 -28.65
CA PHE A 236 -8.50 2.46 -27.53
C PHE A 236 -7.74 2.06 -26.27
N PHE A 237 -6.58 1.38 -26.40
CA PHE A 237 -5.91 0.74 -25.27
C PHE A 237 -4.41 0.76 -25.40
N THR A 238 -3.74 1.20 -24.33
CA THR A 238 -2.31 1.11 -24.12
C THR A 238 -2.05 0.14 -22.97
N PRO A 239 -1.59 -1.09 -23.22
CA PRO A 239 -1.33 -2.07 -22.17
C PRO A 239 -0.12 -1.70 -21.32
N GLU A 240 -0.15 -2.15 -20.08
CA GLU A 240 0.98 -2.07 -19.16
C GLU A 240 1.14 -3.40 -18.42
N VAL A 241 2.38 -3.91 -18.39
CA VAL A 241 2.75 -5.12 -17.65
C VAL A 241 3.99 -4.81 -16.82
N ARG A 242 3.96 -5.15 -15.53
CA ARG A 242 5.10 -4.95 -14.60
C ARG A 242 5.42 -6.23 -13.86
N PHE A 243 6.70 -6.51 -13.73
CA PHE A 243 7.24 -7.55 -12.84
C PHE A 243 8.38 -6.97 -12.01
N ASP A 244 8.37 -7.27 -10.73
CA ASP A 244 9.42 -6.93 -9.78
C ASP A 244 9.70 -8.13 -8.88
N THR A 245 10.93 -8.58 -8.90
CA THR A 245 11.38 -9.74 -8.13
C THR A 245 12.72 -9.43 -7.51
N ASN A 246 12.88 -9.75 -6.23
CA ASN A 246 14.11 -9.50 -5.50
C ASN A 246 14.50 -10.67 -4.57
N TYR A 247 15.74 -10.62 -4.12
CA TYR A 247 16.28 -11.30 -2.96
C TYR A 247 16.95 -10.26 -2.09
N THR A 248 16.52 -10.13 -0.85
CA THR A 248 17.09 -9.19 0.12
C THR A 248 17.64 -9.94 1.33
N LEU A 249 18.85 -9.62 1.73
CA LEU A 249 19.48 -10.10 2.96
C LEU A 249 19.54 -8.95 3.97
N ASP A 250 18.84 -9.09 5.09
CA ASP A 250 19.00 -8.26 6.27
C ASP A 250 20.05 -8.87 7.20
N THR A 251 21.08 -8.11 7.54
CA THR A 251 22.16 -8.57 8.44
C THR A 251 21.67 -8.88 9.84
N ASN A 252 20.56 -8.32 10.28
CA ASN A 252 19.93 -8.61 11.56
C ASN A 252 19.31 -10.01 11.62
N GLN A 253 18.92 -10.58 10.48
CA GLN A 253 18.38 -11.94 10.34
C GLN A 253 17.24 -12.24 11.32
N PRO A 254 16.12 -11.49 11.32
CA PRO A 254 14.99 -11.77 12.19
C PRO A 254 14.43 -13.17 11.94
N ARG A 255 13.95 -13.83 12.99
CA ARG A 255 13.48 -15.23 12.93
C ARG A 255 12.27 -15.44 12.02
N ASP A 256 11.43 -14.45 11.92
CA ASP A 256 10.22 -14.45 11.05
C ASP A 256 10.50 -13.90 9.65
N HIS A 257 11.77 -13.62 9.33
CA HIS A 257 12.21 -13.06 8.05
C HIS A 257 11.57 -11.72 7.65
N SER A 258 10.87 -11.04 8.56
CA SER A 258 10.19 -9.77 8.26
C SER A 258 11.14 -8.58 8.32
N LEU A 259 11.09 -7.73 7.30
CA LEU A 259 11.83 -6.46 7.26
C LEU A 259 10.96 -5.33 7.80
N GLY A 260 11.46 -4.63 8.82
CA GLY A 260 10.82 -3.45 9.40
C GLY A 260 11.17 -2.16 8.67
N GLY A 261 10.23 -1.22 8.61
CA GLY A 261 10.45 0.11 8.08
C GLY A 261 10.75 0.17 6.58
N SER A 262 10.34 -0.85 5.84
CA SER A 262 10.48 -0.93 4.39
C SER A 262 9.13 -0.71 3.71
N THR A 263 9.16 -0.07 2.56
CA THR A 263 8.01 0.06 1.66
C THR A 263 8.14 -0.79 0.41
N GLU A 264 9.35 -1.33 0.15
CA GLU A 264 9.67 -1.99 -1.11
C GLU A 264 10.16 -3.43 -0.93
N THR A 265 10.71 -3.76 0.25
CA THR A 265 11.15 -5.12 0.59
C THR A 265 10.59 -5.51 1.93
N PHE A 266 9.99 -6.68 2.02
CA PHE A 266 9.25 -7.08 3.22
C PHE A 266 9.77 -8.35 3.88
N ARG A 267 10.64 -9.11 3.18
CA ARG A 267 11.18 -10.38 3.66
C ARG A 267 12.66 -10.49 3.40
N SER A 268 13.37 -11.10 4.35
CA SER A 268 14.82 -11.31 4.31
C SER A 268 15.16 -12.76 4.06
N GLY A 269 16.19 -13.02 3.23
CA GLY A 269 16.72 -14.35 2.98
C GLY A 269 15.88 -15.20 2.02
N GLU A 270 14.95 -14.60 1.31
CA GLU A 270 14.02 -15.27 0.40
C GLU A 270 13.95 -14.56 -0.95
N VAL A 271 13.68 -15.30 -2.02
CA VAL A 271 13.29 -14.70 -3.30
C VAL A 271 11.82 -14.37 -3.22
N GLN A 272 11.48 -13.10 -3.50
CA GLN A 272 10.10 -12.60 -3.46
C GLN A 272 9.70 -12.00 -4.79
N VAL A 273 8.43 -12.21 -5.16
CA VAL A 273 7.74 -11.41 -6.16
C VAL A 273 7.07 -10.26 -5.41
N GLU A 274 7.62 -9.05 -5.55
CA GLU A 274 7.04 -7.87 -4.91
C GLU A 274 5.85 -7.38 -5.69
N GLN A 275 5.97 -7.32 -7.02
CA GLN A 275 4.92 -6.87 -7.90
C GLN A 275 4.79 -7.77 -9.13
N ALA A 276 3.54 -8.14 -9.47
CA ALA A 276 3.15 -8.61 -10.78
C ALA A 276 1.85 -7.88 -11.15
N SER A 277 1.90 -7.08 -12.20
CA SER A 277 0.79 -6.23 -12.59
C SER A 277 0.50 -6.38 -14.08
N VAL A 278 -0.78 -6.38 -14.42
CA VAL A 278 -1.27 -6.34 -15.79
C VAL A 278 -2.48 -5.42 -15.86
N GLY A 279 -2.56 -4.65 -16.91
CA GLY A 279 -3.65 -3.70 -17.15
C GLY A 279 -3.26 -2.70 -18.21
N GLY A 280 -3.65 -1.44 -18.02
CA GLY A 280 -3.31 -0.36 -18.94
C GLY A 280 -4.31 0.78 -18.93
N ASP A 281 -4.09 1.69 -19.86
CA ASP A 281 -4.92 2.86 -20.06
C ASP A 281 -5.93 2.62 -21.18
N PHE A 282 -7.19 2.97 -20.93
CA PHE A 282 -8.28 2.93 -21.89
C PHE A 282 -8.65 4.36 -22.28
N HIS A 283 -8.81 4.63 -23.55
CA HIS A 283 -9.19 5.94 -24.05
C HIS A 283 -9.99 5.86 -25.34
N TRP A 284 -11.09 6.58 -25.41
CA TRP A 284 -11.94 6.67 -26.58
C TRP A 284 -12.81 7.93 -26.54
N GLN A 285 -12.74 8.75 -27.57
CA GLN A 285 -13.54 9.98 -27.65
C GLN A 285 -13.46 10.85 -26.39
N ASN A 286 -12.28 11.10 -25.86
CA ASN A 286 -12.00 11.81 -24.60
C ASN A 286 -12.47 11.10 -23.31
N VAL A 287 -13.20 10.00 -23.38
CA VAL A 287 -13.40 9.13 -22.22
C VAL A 287 -12.10 8.40 -21.93
N ARG A 288 -11.72 8.37 -20.69
CA ARG A 288 -10.47 7.73 -20.24
C ARG A 288 -10.70 6.86 -19.02
N GLY A 289 -9.88 5.88 -18.84
CA GLY A 289 -9.88 5.03 -17.67
C GLY A 289 -8.57 4.28 -17.57
N ARG A 290 -8.27 3.78 -16.39
CA ARG A 290 -7.12 2.93 -16.15
C ARG A 290 -7.50 1.82 -15.20
N ILE A 291 -7.05 0.63 -15.49
CA ILE A 291 -7.07 -0.51 -14.57
C ILE A 291 -5.66 -1.08 -14.57
N LEU A 292 -5.05 -1.19 -13.39
CA LEU A 292 -3.80 -1.91 -13.19
C LEU A 292 -3.95 -2.81 -11.96
N THR A 293 -3.69 -4.09 -12.15
CA THR A 293 -3.74 -5.07 -11.07
C THR A 293 -2.50 -4.98 -10.19
N MET A 294 -2.56 -5.62 -9.02
CA MET A 294 -1.46 -5.68 -8.07
C MET A 294 -1.43 -7.07 -7.43
N PHE A 295 -0.49 -7.90 -7.88
CA PHE A 295 -0.20 -9.20 -7.29
C PHE A 295 1.20 -9.18 -6.66
N GLY A 296 1.52 -10.19 -5.86
CA GLY A 296 2.77 -10.26 -5.12
C GLY A 296 2.65 -9.66 -3.72
N MET A 297 3.80 -9.32 -3.11
CA MET A 297 3.83 -8.76 -1.75
C MET A 297 3.09 -7.44 -1.63
N PHE A 298 3.09 -6.62 -2.66
CA PHE A 298 2.35 -5.34 -2.69
C PHE A 298 0.85 -5.52 -2.47
N ALA A 299 0.25 -6.63 -2.92
CA ALA A 299 -1.16 -6.91 -2.66
C ALA A 299 -1.49 -7.13 -1.17
N THR A 300 -0.50 -7.43 -0.35
CA THR A 300 -0.65 -7.57 1.10
C THR A 300 -0.20 -6.33 1.84
N THR A 301 0.94 -5.78 1.45
CA THR A 301 1.61 -4.72 2.19
C THR A 301 1.00 -3.35 1.94
N THR A 302 0.46 -3.08 0.76
CA THR A 302 -0.20 -1.81 0.44
C THR A 302 -1.49 -1.60 1.21
N PRO A 303 -2.47 -2.54 1.22
CA PRO A 303 -3.71 -2.32 1.94
C PRO A 303 -3.58 -2.46 3.47
N ARG A 304 -2.46 -2.95 4.00
CA ARG A 304 -2.29 -3.13 5.45
C ARG A 304 -2.50 -1.85 6.27
N ASN A 305 -2.23 -0.71 5.67
CA ASN A 305 -2.34 0.59 6.32
C ASN A 305 -3.67 1.29 6.05
N ASP A 306 -4.60 0.63 5.37
CA ASP A 306 -5.93 1.20 5.13
C ASP A 306 -6.68 1.43 6.44
N GLY A 307 -7.04 2.68 6.69
CA GLY A 307 -7.78 3.10 7.88
C GLY A 307 -9.28 2.82 7.82
N SER A 308 -9.79 2.27 6.71
CA SER A 308 -11.23 2.01 6.54
C SER A 308 -11.71 0.73 7.23
N ALA A 309 -10.79 -0.13 7.68
CA ALA A 309 -11.14 -1.37 8.36
C ALA A 309 -12.00 -1.10 9.61
N GLY A 310 -13.13 -1.79 9.70
CA GLY A 310 -14.07 -1.61 10.80
C GLY A 310 -15.04 -0.44 10.64
N VAL A 311 -14.94 0.35 9.57
CA VAL A 311 -15.90 1.40 9.23
C VAL A 311 -16.90 0.88 8.19
N GLY A 312 -18.05 0.41 8.65
CA GLY A 312 -19.05 -0.21 7.79
C GLY A 312 -18.95 -1.75 7.78
N GLN A 313 -19.80 -2.44 7.02
CA GLN A 313 -19.87 -3.92 7.02
C GLN A 313 -18.92 -4.56 6.00
N TRP A 314 -18.43 -3.80 5.04
CA TRP A 314 -17.66 -4.30 3.93
C TRP A 314 -16.17 -4.16 4.19
N ASP A 315 -15.40 -5.22 4.01
CA ASP A 315 -13.94 -5.18 4.11
C ASP A 315 -13.36 -4.66 2.78
N LEU A 316 -13.08 -3.36 2.74
CA LEU A 316 -12.55 -2.72 1.54
C LEU A 316 -11.10 -3.10 1.25
N ARG A 317 -10.31 -3.49 2.25
CA ARG A 317 -8.96 -4.01 2.03
C ARG A 317 -8.99 -5.28 1.19
N ASN A 318 -9.91 -6.21 1.50
CA ASN A 318 -10.06 -7.41 0.69
C ASN A 318 -10.68 -7.12 -0.67
N ALA A 319 -11.64 -6.18 -0.75
CA ALA A 319 -12.27 -5.80 -2.01
C ALA A 319 -11.26 -5.23 -3.02
N TYR A 320 -10.29 -4.45 -2.55
CA TYR A 320 -9.33 -3.74 -3.42
C TYR A 320 -7.89 -4.27 -3.32
N ARG A 321 -7.65 -5.39 -2.66
CA ARG A 321 -6.32 -5.97 -2.46
C ARG A 321 -5.50 -6.09 -3.74
N TYR A 322 -6.13 -6.49 -4.83
CA TYR A 322 -5.46 -6.75 -6.11
C TYR A 322 -5.59 -5.59 -7.10
N VAL A 323 -6.00 -4.42 -6.63
CA VAL A 323 -6.18 -3.23 -7.44
C VAL A 323 -5.11 -2.21 -7.06
N SER A 324 -4.17 -1.96 -7.98
CA SER A 324 -3.19 -0.89 -7.84
C SER A 324 -3.79 0.45 -8.23
N GLU A 325 -4.39 0.50 -9.42
CA GLU A 325 -5.10 1.66 -9.94
C GLU A 325 -6.41 1.21 -10.58
N ALA A 326 -7.49 1.95 -10.33
CA ALA A 326 -8.77 1.78 -11.00
C ALA A 326 -9.54 3.10 -10.99
N TYR A 327 -9.54 3.79 -12.11
CA TYR A 327 -10.27 5.04 -12.25
C TYR A 327 -10.88 5.20 -13.63
N GLY A 328 -11.92 6.02 -13.70
CA GLY A 328 -12.51 6.48 -14.94
C GLY A 328 -12.68 8.00 -14.92
N GLY A 329 -12.68 8.59 -16.10
CA GLY A 329 -12.77 10.04 -16.21
C GLY A 329 -12.93 10.54 -17.64
N TYR A 330 -12.73 11.83 -17.76
CA TYR A 330 -12.89 12.53 -19.04
C TYR A 330 -11.77 13.54 -19.25
N HIS A 331 -11.27 13.57 -20.49
CA HIS A 331 -10.28 14.54 -20.96
C HIS A 331 -10.97 15.71 -21.65
N PHE A 332 -10.63 16.93 -21.25
CA PHE A 332 -11.08 18.16 -21.87
C PHE A 332 -9.94 18.78 -22.67
N ASN A 333 -10.17 19.09 -23.93
CA ASN A 333 -9.21 19.74 -24.82
C ASN A 333 -9.10 21.26 -24.50
N VAL A 334 -8.64 21.57 -23.29
CA VAL A 334 -8.48 22.94 -22.79
C VAL A 334 -7.02 23.17 -22.46
N SER A 335 -6.44 24.26 -22.95
CA SER A 335 -5.02 24.60 -22.80
C SER A 335 -4.13 23.44 -23.30
N HIS A 336 -3.28 22.87 -22.44
CA HIS A 336 -2.47 21.68 -22.71
C HIS A 336 -3.04 20.41 -22.06
N GLY A 337 -4.36 20.38 -21.84
CA GLY A 337 -5.13 19.27 -21.32
C GLY A 337 -5.70 19.52 -19.92
N LEU A 338 -6.91 19.02 -19.70
CA LEU A 338 -7.56 18.96 -18.40
C LEU A 338 -8.22 17.60 -18.26
N ASN A 339 -7.82 16.83 -17.24
CA ASN A 339 -8.42 15.56 -16.91
C ASN A 339 -9.21 15.65 -15.62
N VAL A 340 -10.37 15.02 -15.57
CA VAL A 340 -11.17 14.85 -14.35
C VAL A 340 -11.43 13.37 -14.18
N ASP A 341 -10.84 12.78 -13.15
CA ASP A 341 -10.84 11.34 -12.91
C ASP A 341 -11.32 11.01 -11.50
N ALA A 342 -12.05 9.90 -11.33
CA ALA A 342 -12.48 9.40 -10.03
C ALA A 342 -12.17 7.92 -9.88
N GLY A 343 -11.69 7.52 -8.70
CA GLY A 343 -11.34 6.14 -8.41
C GLY A 343 -10.14 5.97 -7.48
N ILE A 344 -9.39 4.89 -7.68
CA ILE A 344 -8.18 4.54 -6.94
C ILE A 344 -6.97 4.88 -7.79
N PHE A 345 -6.03 5.63 -7.19
CA PHE A 345 -4.82 6.14 -7.83
C PHE A 345 -3.61 5.84 -6.97
N VAL A 346 -2.43 5.71 -7.58
CA VAL A 346 -1.17 5.86 -6.83
C VAL A 346 -1.07 7.28 -6.25
N SER A 347 -0.33 7.42 -5.15
CA SER A 347 -0.18 8.71 -4.48
C SER A 347 0.49 9.75 -5.37
N TYR A 348 0.07 11.01 -5.19
CA TYR A 348 0.78 12.17 -5.73
C TYR A 348 1.82 12.74 -4.76
N ILE A 349 1.79 12.32 -3.49
CA ILE A 349 2.73 12.75 -2.44
C ILE A 349 3.94 11.83 -2.47
N GLY A 350 5.12 12.41 -2.48
CA GLY A 350 6.37 11.70 -2.59
C GLY A 350 7.02 11.86 -3.97
N LEU A 351 8.36 11.93 -3.99
CA LEU A 351 9.13 11.95 -5.22
C LEU A 351 9.28 10.56 -5.83
N PHE A 352 9.47 9.54 -4.99
CA PHE A 352 9.59 8.17 -5.45
C PHE A 352 8.23 7.62 -5.89
N SER A 353 8.22 6.94 -7.03
CA SER A 353 7.04 6.20 -7.49
C SER A 353 6.77 5.02 -6.57
N TYR A 354 5.50 4.68 -6.43
CA TYR A 354 5.08 3.40 -5.86
C TYR A 354 5.67 2.20 -6.63
N TYR A 355 5.98 2.38 -7.92
CA TYR A 355 6.51 1.33 -8.78
C TYR A 355 8.04 1.42 -8.88
N ASN A 356 8.73 0.42 -8.35
CA ASN A 356 10.19 0.40 -8.22
C ASN A 356 10.94 0.54 -9.53
N PHE A 357 10.39 0.05 -10.64
CA PHE A 357 11.00 0.19 -11.98
C PHE A 357 11.26 1.65 -12.36
N ASP A 358 10.45 2.57 -11.84
CA ASP A 358 10.49 3.99 -12.18
C ASP A 358 11.49 4.77 -11.27
N ASN A 359 12.05 4.13 -10.24
CA ASN A 359 12.87 4.76 -9.21
C ASN A 359 14.38 4.66 -9.48
N TRP A 360 15.12 5.59 -8.88
CA TRP A 360 16.58 5.60 -8.93
C TRP A 360 17.24 4.63 -7.97
N THR A 361 16.58 4.32 -6.86
CA THR A 361 16.97 3.29 -5.89
C THR A 361 15.84 2.29 -5.72
N TYR A 362 16.12 1.11 -5.25
CA TYR A 362 15.09 0.13 -4.95
C TYR A 362 14.41 0.45 -3.62
N GLN A 363 15.19 0.55 -2.55
CA GLN A 363 14.68 0.95 -1.25
C GLN A 363 15.01 2.42 -0.98
N PRO A 364 14.02 3.33 -1.03
CA PRO A 364 14.22 4.74 -0.74
C PRO A 364 14.48 5.00 0.76
N SER A 365 14.79 6.25 1.09
CA SER A 365 14.92 6.74 2.46
C SER A 365 13.65 6.52 3.29
N PHE A 366 13.79 6.46 4.60
CA PHE A 366 12.67 6.55 5.55
C PHE A 366 11.75 7.74 5.30
N VAL A 367 12.29 8.85 4.82
CA VAL A 367 11.51 10.05 4.48
C VAL A 367 10.45 9.70 3.44
N SER A 368 10.85 9.04 2.35
CA SER A 368 9.92 8.55 1.33
C SER A 368 8.94 7.51 1.87
N SER A 369 9.38 6.65 2.79
CA SER A 369 8.53 5.63 3.40
C SER A 369 7.40 6.21 4.25
N ASN A 370 7.45 7.49 4.62
CA ASN A 370 6.39 8.20 5.35
C ASN A 370 5.33 8.83 4.44
N THR A 371 5.41 8.64 3.13
CA THR A 371 4.40 9.09 2.17
C THR A 371 3.35 7.99 1.91
N PRO A 372 2.12 8.34 1.50
CA PRO A 372 1.09 7.34 1.24
C PRO A 372 1.33 6.64 -0.09
N TRP A 373 0.83 5.41 -0.22
CA TRP A 373 0.99 4.64 -1.46
C TRP A 373 -0.15 4.85 -2.45
N PHE A 374 -1.37 5.09 -1.94
CA PHE A 374 -2.54 5.26 -2.78
C PHE A 374 -3.53 6.27 -2.20
N PHE A 375 -4.41 6.76 -3.06
CA PHE A 375 -5.60 7.52 -2.70
C PHE A 375 -6.83 6.98 -3.41
N ASN A 376 -7.99 7.09 -2.77
CA ASN A 376 -9.29 6.87 -3.39
C ASN A 376 -10.11 8.17 -3.34
N GLY A 377 -10.51 8.69 -4.49
CA GLY A 377 -11.22 9.96 -4.55
C GLY A 377 -11.38 10.55 -5.94
N LEU A 378 -11.38 11.87 -6.00
CA LEU A 378 -11.45 12.69 -7.21
C LEU A 378 -10.11 13.40 -7.43
N ARG A 379 -9.62 13.35 -8.66
CA ARG A 379 -8.42 14.03 -9.15
C ARG A 379 -8.77 14.94 -10.32
N ILE A 380 -8.24 16.15 -10.33
CA ILE A 380 -8.30 17.06 -11.46
C ILE A 380 -6.87 17.38 -11.87
N GLN A 381 -6.47 17.04 -13.09
CA GLN A 381 -5.13 17.35 -13.63
C GLN A 381 -5.28 18.42 -14.71
N TRP A 382 -4.85 19.63 -14.41
CA TRP A 382 -4.86 20.73 -15.36
C TRP A 382 -3.45 21.12 -15.79
N PHE A 383 -3.24 21.21 -17.09
CA PHE A 383 -2.00 21.66 -17.72
C PHE A 383 -2.22 23.02 -18.38
N PRO A 384 -2.08 24.14 -17.63
CA PRO A 384 -2.23 25.50 -18.20
C PRO A 384 -1.25 25.76 -19.33
N THR A 385 -0.06 25.18 -19.24
CA THR A 385 1.00 25.24 -20.25
C THR A 385 1.67 23.85 -20.35
N ASN A 386 2.49 23.63 -21.38
CA ASN A 386 3.30 22.41 -21.48
C ASN A 386 4.42 22.31 -20.43
N LYS A 387 4.53 23.29 -19.51
CA LYS A 387 5.55 23.35 -18.44
C LYS A 387 4.98 23.30 -17.01
N LEU A 388 3.67 23.42 -16.88
CA LEU A 388 3.00 23.55 -15.58
C LEU A 388 1.82 22.59 -15.50
N LYS A 389 1.79 21.80 -14.42
CA LYS A 389 0.62 21.02 -13.99
C LYS A 389 0.13 21.55 -12.65
N ILE A 390 -1.18 21.71 -12.51
CA ILE A 390 -1.89 21.99 -11.26
C ILE A 390 -2.89 20.86 -11.04
N GLU A 391 -2.81 20.20 -9.90
CA GLU A 391 -3.54 18.96 -9.69
C GLU A 391 -4.20 18.92 -8.30
N PRO A 392 -5.38 19.54 -8.11
CA PRO A 392 -6.14 19.42 -6.87
C PRO A 392 -6.79 18.04 -6.73
N TRP A 393 -6.87 17.57 -5.47
CA TRP A 393 -7.45 16.31 -5.08
C TRP A 393 -8.48 16.45 -3.95
N ILE A 394 -9.53 15.64 -4.01
CA ILE A 394 -10.48 15.41 -2.92
C ILE A 394 -10.54 13.91 -2.69
N VAL A 395 -10.06 13.44 -1.55
CA VAL A 395 -9.87 12.01 -1.27
C VAL A 395 -10.62 11.57 -0.01
N ASN A 396 -10.85 10.27 0.11
CA ASN A 396 -11.52 9.71 1.27
C ASN A 396 -10.69 9.86 2.56
N GLY A 397 -9.37 9.79 2.45
CA GLY A 397 -8.44 9.94 3.56
C GLY A 397 -7.02 9.66 3.13
N TRP A 398 -6.10 9.75 4.07
CA TRP A 398 -4.70 9.39 3.86
C TRP A 398 -4.56 7.88 3.72
N GLN A 399 -4.16 7.38 2.56
CA GLN A 399 -4.01 5.95 2.29
C GLN A 399 -5.22 5.12 2.76
N SER A 400 -6.42 5.55 2.39
CA SER A 400 -7.66 4.93 2.84
C SER A 400 -8.65 4.74 1.68
N TYR A 401 -9.19 3.53 1.56
CA TYR A 401 -10.22 3.24 0.57
C TYR A 401 -11.56 3.88 0.92
N ALA A 402 -11.86 4.04 2.21
CA ALA A 402 -13.09 4.69 2.67
C ALA A 402 -12.81 5.94 3.50
N LYS A 403 -13.86 6.71 3.73
CA LYS A 403 -13.82 7.82 4.67
C LYS A 403 -13.75 7.28 6.09
N PHE A 404 -12.66 7.57 6.79
CA PHE A 404 -12.42 7.06 8.12
C PHE A 404 -13.07 7.92 9.23
N ASN A 405 -13.01 9.23 9.12
CA ASN A 405 -13.66 10.17 10.04
C ASN A 405 -14.64 11.11 9.34
N GLY A 406 -15.12 12.16 10.01
CA GLY A 406 -16.07 13.12 9.46
C GLY A 406 -15.54 13.95 8.28
N HIS A 407 -14.23 13.96 8.04
CA HIS A 407 -13.56 14.85 7.09
C HIS A 407 -13.01 14.08 5.89
N LYS A 408 -13.01 14.73 4.73
CA LYS A 408 -12.31 14.27 3.54
C LYS A 408 -10.90 14.86 3.52
N GLY A 409 -9.96 14.12 2.94
CA GLY A 409 -8.64 14.65 2.63
C GLY A 409 -8.72 15.63 1.47
N LEU A 410 -8.03 16.74 1.63
CA LEU A 410 -7.88 17.76 0.60
C LEU A 410 -6.39 17.97 0.35
N GLY A 411 -6.01 18.16 -0.89
CA GLY A 411 -4.63 18.44 -1.21
C GLY A 411 -4.39 18.62 -2.69
N GLY A 412 -3.15 18.50 -3.09
CA GLY A 412 -2.81 18.60 -4.50
C GLY A 412 -1.32 18.66 -4.75
N GLN A 413 -1.01 18.71 -6.03
CA GLN A 413 0.34 18.81 -6.55
C GLN A 413 0.43 20.00 -7.51
N ILE A 414 1.51 20.75 -7.41
CA ILE A 414 1.96 21.68 -8.45
C ILE A 414 3.29 21.15 -8.97
N MET A 415 3.37 20.87 -10.27
CA MET A 415 4.59 20.42 -10.93
C MET A 415 4.98 21.45 -11.99
N TYR A 416 6.21 21.96 -11.89
CA TYR A 416 6.74 22.95 -12.82
C TYR A 416 8.06 22.49 -13.41
N ARG A 417 8.06 22.30 -14.74
CA ARG A 417 9.21 21.85 -15.53
C ARG A 417 9.56 22.94 -16.55
N PRO A 418 10.29 23.99 -16.15
CA PRO A 418 10.60 25.11 -17.07
C PRO A 418 11.57 24.72 -18.20
N HIS A 419 12.43 23.74 -17.96
CA HIS A 419 13.46 23.24 -18.84
C HIS A 419 13.61 21.72 -18.70
N GLU A 420 14.11 21.05 -19.71
CA GLU A 420 14.37 19.61 -19.68
C GLU A 420 15.30 19.14 -18.55
N TRP A 421 16.09 20.04 -18.00
CA TRP A 421 17.06 19.74 -16.95
C TRP A 421 16.58 20.09 -15.55
N LEU A 422 15.35 20.62 -15.38
CA LEU A 422 14.83 21.06 -14.09
C LEU A 422 13.37 20.65 -13.90
N SER A 423 13.09 19.96 -12.80
CA SER A 423 11.74 19.63 -12.33
C SER A 423 11.56 20.11 -10.88
N LEU A 424 10.46 20.80 -10.62
CA LEU A 424 10.02 21.25 -9.31
C LEU A 424 8.66 20.62 -9.03
N VAL A 425 8.52 20.01 -7.86
CA VAL A 425 7.26 19.36 -7.42
C VAL A 425 6.92 19.87 -6.04
N PHE A 426 5.70 20.33 -5.85
CA PHE A 426 5.15 20.81 -4.59
C PHE A 426 3.88 20.02 -4.28
N ASN A 427 3.91 19.25 -3.21
CA ASN A 427 2.82 18.41 -2.76
C ASN A 427 2.30 18.91 -1.42
N ASN A 428 0.99 18.89 -1.24
CA ASN A 428 0.39 19.18 0.06
C ASN A 428 -0.84 18.30 0.31
N TYR A 429 -1.13 18.13 1.59
CA TYR A 429 -2.31 17.42 2.07
C TYR A 429 -2.79 18.08 3.37
N GLY A 430 -4.09 18.17 3.57
CA GLY A 430 -4.67 18.72 4.79
C GLY A 430 -6.10 18.27 5.03
N ASN A 431 -6.58 18.55 6.22
CA ASN A 431 -7.97 18.35 6.65
C ASN A 431 -8.48 16.92 6.43
N GLY A 432 -7.61 15.95 6.50
CA GLY A 432 -7.97 14.59 6.16
C GLY A 432 -8.09 13.69 7.34
N THR A 433 -8.38 12.49 6.98
CA THR A 433 -8.53 11.34 7.82
C THR A 433 -7.16 10.81 8.22
N ASP A 434 -7.02 10.43 9.48
CA ASP A 434 -5.86 9.67 9.93
C ASP A 434 -6.01 8.20 9.58
N THR A 435 -5.02 7.64 8.92
CA THR A 435 -4.96 6.22 8.55
C THR A 435 -4.70 5.29 9.72
N LEU A 436 -4.19 5.82 10.84
CA LEU A 436 -3.67 5.00 11.93
C LEU A 436 -4.72 4.66 13.00
N GLY A 437 -5.98 4.84 12.67
CA GLY A 437 -7.07 4.36 13.49
C GLY A 437 -7.57 5.33 14.56
N ASN A 438 -7.16 6.60 14.52
CA ASN A 438 -7.69 7.62 15.40
C ASN A 438 -8.63 8.59 14.63
N PRO A 439 -9.96 8.39 14.70
CA PRO A 439 -10.92 9.18 13.94
C PRO A 439 -11.01 10.65 14.40
N GLY A 440 -10.48 10.98 15.57
CA GLY A 440 -10.46 12.34 16.10
C GLY A 440 -9.32 13.22 15.59
N ARG A 441 -8.44 12.68 14.73
CA ARG A 441 -7.27 13.39 14.20
C ARG A 441 -7.48 13.92 12.81
N SER A 442 -6.74 14.97 12.51
CA SER A 442 -6.51 15.49 11.17
C SER A 442 -5.00 15.62 10.91
N ARG A 443 -4.62 15.65 9.64
CA ARG A 443 -3.22 15.67 9.20
C ARG A 443 -2.95 16.87 8.32
N ILE A 444 -1.76 17.44 8.46
CA ILE A 444 -1.17 18.39 7.51
C ILE A 444 0.17 17.80 7.08
N HIS A 445 0.43 17.82 5.78
CA HIS A 445 1.64 17.26 5.21
C HIS A 445 2.08 18.04 3.97
N THR A 446 3.38 18.23 3.79
CA THR A 446 4.00 18.75 2.57
C THR A 446 5.22 17.90 2.23
N ASP A 447 5.41 17.66 0.94
CA ASP A 447 6.57 16.92 0.38
C ASP A 447 6.99 17.65 -0.89
N ASP A 448 8.09 18.41 -0.81
CA ASP A 448 8.52 19.31 -1.88
C ASP A 448 9.86 18.87 -2.43
N SER A 449 9.98 18.78 -3.75
CA SER A 449 11.14 18.21 -4.42
C SER A 449 11.68 19.08 -5.54
N ILE A 450 13.00 19.06 -5.70
CA ILE A 450 13.73 19.60 -6.83
C ILE A 450 14.61 18.52 -7.46
N GLU A 451 14.57 18.42 -8.78
CA GLU A 451 15.44 17.53 -9.55
C GLU A 451 16.17 18.32 -10.61
N VAL A 452 17.47 18.10 -10.73
CA VAL A 452 18.35 18.84 -11.66
C VAL A 452 19.27 17.89 -12.40
N ARG A 453 19.15 17.85 -13.73
CA ARG A 453 20.09 17.18 -14.62
C ARG A 453 21.20 18.16 -14.98
N TYR A 454 22.35 18.04 -14.33
CA TYR A 454 23.45 18.99 -14.45
C TYR A 454 24.49 18.58 -15.50
N TYR A 455 24.43 17.33 -16.01
CA TYR A 455 25.26 16.83 -17.08
C TYR A 455 24.44 15.97 -18.04
N ASN A 456 24.60 16.17 -19.35
CA ASN A 456 23.86 15.43 -20.37
C ASN A 456 24.67 15.31 -21.67
N LYS A 457 25.12 14.09 -21.95
CA LYS A 457 25.75 13.67 -23.21
C LYS A 457 25.18 12.31 -23.63
N PRO A 458 23.92 12.24 -24.07
CA PRO A 458 23.18 10.98 -24.26
C PRO A 458 23.83 10.05 -25.28
N GLU A 459 24.62 10.60 -26.24
CA GLU A 459 25.32 9.82 -27.27
C GLU A 459 26.65 9.24 -26.80
N GLN A 460 27.06 9.48 -25.55
CA GLN A 460 28.35 8.99 -25.05
C GLN A 460 28.37 7.47 -24.98
N GLN A 461 29.12 6.86 -25.87
CA GLN A 461 29.22 5.39 -25.98
C GLN A 461 29.95 4.76 -24.79
N ASN A 462 31.02 5.41 -24.34
CA ASN A 462 31.85 4.97 -23.22
C ASN A 462 31.99 6.11 -22.21
N GLY A 463 31.81 5.81 -20.93
CA GLY A 463 31.88 6.78 -19.86
C GLY A 463 30.53 7.40 -19.49
N ILE A 464 30.57 8.53 -18.81
CA ILE A 464 29.37 9.16 -18.22
C ILE A 464 28.50 9.77 -19.33
N SER A 465 27.22 9.36 -19.39
CA SER A 465 26.21 9.89 -20.31
C SER A 465 25.33 10.96 -19.69
N LYS A 466 24.94 10.81 -18.44
CA LYS A 466 24.13 11.78 -17.68
C LYS A 466 24.53 11.82 -16.21
N MET A 467 24.24 12.96 -15.56
CA MET A 467 24.29 13.10 -14.11
C MET A 467 23.13 14.00 -13.66
N ALA A 468 22.44 13.58 -12.61
CA ALA A 468 21.35 14.33 -12.03
C ALA A 468 21.28 14.12 -10.53
N PHE A 469 20.79 15.12 -9.81
CA PHE A 469 20.46 14.98 -8.40
C PHE A 469 19.00 15.30 -8.13
N SER A 470 18.48 14.74 -7.05
CA SER A 470 17.17 15.08 -6.48
C SER A 470 17.33 15.44 -5.01
N PHE A 471 16.59 16.43 -4.56
CA PHE A 471 16.46 16.79 -3.16
C PHE A 471 14.99 16.91 -2.82
N THR A 472 14.58 16.28 -1.70
CA THR A 472 13.22 16.38 -1.16
C THR A 472 13.29 16.86 0.28
N ALA A 473 12.42 17.80 0.61
CA ALA A 473 12.10 18.20 1.97
C ALA A 473 10.67 17.80 2.28
N ASP A 474 10.47 17.12 3.40
CA ASP A 474 9.20 16.53 3.79
C ASP A 474 8.88 16.90 5.24
N ALA A 475 7.66 17.39 5.50
CA ALA A 475 7.21 17.77 6.81
C ALA A 475 5.74 17.47 7.01
N GLY A 476 5.39 16.99 8.19
CA GLY A 476 4.01 16.71 8.49
C GLY A 476 3.72 16.67 9.99
N CYS A 477 2.45 16.77 10.31
CA CYS A 477 1.98 16.62 11.69
C CYS A 477 0.51 16.19 11.75
N GLU A 478 0.12 15.71 12.91
CA GLU A 478 -1.26 15.45 13.26
C GLU A 478 -1.70 16.35 14.41
N TYR A 479 -2.99 16.69 14.42
CA TYR A 479 -3.64 17.46 15.46
C TYR A 479 -5.06 16.94 15.72
N GLY A 480 -5.59 17.20 16.93
CA GLY A 480 -6.82 16.59 17.41
C GLY A 480 -6.59 15.22 18.04
N GLY A 481 -7.61 14.60 18.59
CA GLY A 481 -7.51 13.28 19.23
C GLY A 481 -6.40 13.17 20.29
N GLY A 482 -6.12 14.27 21.01
CA GLY A 482 -5.13 14.30 22.08
C GLY A 482 -3.69 14.62 21.68
N VAL A 483 -3.41 14.92 20.41
CA VAL A 483 -2.08 15.32 19.91
C VAL A 483 -2.11 16.71 19.26
N THR A 484 -0.94 17.32 19.10
CA THR A 484 -0.78 18.63 18.44
C THR A 484 0.47 18.65 17.55
N CYS A 485 0.51 19.56 16.60
CA CYS A 485 1.68 19.78 15.74
C CYS A 485 2.93 20.29 16.48
N HIS A 486 2.76 20.92 17.61
CA HIS A 486 3.86 21.61 18.34
C HIS A 486 3.98 21.24 19.82
N GLY A 487 3.04 20.47 20.36
CA GLY A 487 2.97 20.14 21.79
C GLY A 487 2.27 21.22 22.61
N GLY A 488 2.21 21.05 23.94
CA GLY A 488 1.61 21.99 24.88
C GLY A 488 0.28 21.54 25.46
N LYS A 489 -0.60 22.48 25.79
CA LYS A 489 -1.86 22.20 26.51
C LYS A 489 -2.82 21.25 25.78
N GLY A 490 -2.73 21.13 24.46
CA GLY A 490 -3.60 20.29 23.64
C GLY A 490 -3.13 18.84 23.48
N GLY A 491 -1.96 18.51 24.05
CA GLY A 491 -1.38 17.17 23.95
C GLY A 491 0.09 17.18 23.51
N PRO A 492 0.72 16.01 23.46
CA PRO A 492 2.10 15.88 23.00
C PRO A 492 2.24 16.24 21.51
N LYS A 493 3.48 16.58 21.13
CA LYS A 493 3.84 16.87 19.75
C LYS A 493 3.85 15.58 18.94
N GLN A 494 3.12 15.58 17.83
CA GLN A 494 3.13 14.49 16.82
C GLN A 494 3.41 15.07 15.45
N ALA A 495 4.69 15.07 15.08
CA ALA A 495 5.16 15.71 13.85
C ALA A 495 6.44 15.05 13.36
N PHE A 496 6.83 15.30 12.13
CA PHE A 496 8.16 14.98 11.64
C PHE A 496 8.68 16.09 10.71
N LEU A 497 9.99 16.09 10.55
CA LEU A 497 10.71 16.86 9.55
C LEU A 497 11.80 15.97 8.99
N GLY A 498 11.81 15.81 7.68
CA GLY A 498 12.78 14.98 6.98
C GLY A 498 13.31 15.65 5.72
N TRP A 499 14.41 15.13 5.25
CA TRP A 499 14.97 15.45 3.95
C TRP A 499 15.70 14.23 3.39
N MET A 500 15.75 14.13 2.07
CA MET A 500 16.53 13.13 1.36
C MET A 500 17.20 13.74 0.14
N LEU A 501 18.37 13.20 -0.20
CA LEU A 501 19.18 13.62 -1.33
C LEU A 501 19.68 12.38 -2.06
N TYR A 502 19.57 12.40 -3.39
CA TYR A 502 20.11 11.36 -4.27
C TYR A 502 20.85 11.98 -5.42
N ASP A 503 21.97 11.36 -5.81
CA ASP A 503 22.72 11.66 -7.02
C ASP A 503 22.82 10.39 -7.86
N ARG A 504 22.49 10.50 -9.14
CA ARG A 504 22.53 9.40 -10.08
C ARG A 504 23.40 9.71 -11.28
N ILE A 505 24.28 8.77 -11.59
CA ILE A 505 25.22 8.84 -12.70
C ILE A 505 24.91 7.70 -13.67
N TRP A 506 24.66 8.03 -14.92
CA TRP A 506 24.44 7.06 -15.99
C TRP A 506 25.68 6.94 -16.86
N PHE A 507 25.90 5.73 -17.38
CA PHE A 507 27.05 5.38 -18.20
C PHE A 507 26.63 4.65 -19.47
N ASN A 508 27.46 4.79 -20.52
CA ASN A 508 27.39 4.02 -21.75
C ASN A 508 26.01 4.06 -22.41
N LYS A 509 25.50 5.23 -22.76
CA LYS A 509 24.15 5.46 -23.29
C LYS A 509 23.08 4.94 -22.35
N ASP A 510 23.20 5.25 -21.07
CA ASP A 510 22.27 4.87 -20.00
C ASP A 510 22.14 3.35 -19.77
N LYS A 511 23.09 2.55 -20.31
CA LYS A 511 23.08 1.10 -20.11
C LYS A 511 23.35 0.70 -18.66
N PHE A 512 24.09 1.53 -17.94
CA PHE A 512 24.39 1.36 -16.52
C PHE A 512 24.10 2.64 -15.76
N ALA A 513 23.75 2.52 -14.51
CA ALA A 513 23.67 3.65 -13.61
C ALA A 513 24.09 3.28 -12.19
N VAL A 514 24.66 4.27 -11.48
CA VAL A 514 24.93 4.20 -10.05
C VAL A 514 24.18 5.34 -9.39
N THR A 515 23.46 5.04 -8.31
CA THR A 515 22.80 6.03 -7.48
C THR A 515 23.39 5.98 -6.07
N LEU A 516 23.69 7.14 -5.53
CA LEU A 516 24.12 7.33 -4.15
C LEU A 516 23.10 8.26 -3.48
N GLY A 517 22.64 7.92 -2.30
CA GLY A 517 21.72 8.81 -1.60
C GLY A 517 21.32 8.31 -0.23
N GLY A 518 20.39 8.99 0.35
CA GLY A 518 19.84 8.73 1.67
C GLY A 518 19.17 9.95 2.25
N GLY A 519 18.80 9.87 3.52
CA GLY A 519 18.07 10.93 4.18
C GLY A 519 18.19 10.90 5.69
N GLN A 520 17.53 11.87 6.28
CA GLN A 520 17.40 12.01 7.73
C GLN A 520 16.01 12.47 8.08
N MET A 521 15.46 11.89 9.14
CA MET A 521 14.16 12.24 9.67
C MET A 521 14.23 12.48 11.17
N THR A 522 13.63 13.56 11.62
CA THR A 522 13.38 13.86 13.04
C THR A 522 11.88 13.70 13.28
N ASN A 523 11.50 12.74 14.12
CA ASN A 523 10.11 12.35 14.31
C ASN A 523 9.72 12.31 15.79
N PRO A 524 9.53 13.47 16.45
CA PRO A 524 8.93 13.51 17.77
C PRO A 524 7.48 13.01 17.69
N GLY A 525 7.09 12.12 18.61
CA GLY A 525 5.77 11.50 18.59
C GLY A 525 5.62 10.36 17.59
N ARG A 526 6.68 10.01 16.86
CA ARG A 526 6.73 8.86 15.95
C ARG A 526 5.63 8.86 14.88
N TYR A 527 5.40 10.03 14.33
CA TYR A 527 4.41 10.24 13.25
C TYR A 527 4.70 9.34 12.05
N LEU A 528 3.71 8.57 11.62
CA LEU A 528 3.79 7.66 10.46
C LEU A 528 4.99 6.71 10.43
N THR A 529 5.62 6.42 11.56
CA THR A 529 6.73 5.47 11.57
C THR A 529 6.26 4.09 11.10
N LEU A 530 6.83 3.62 10.00
CA LEU A 530 6.49 2.33 9.42
C LEU A 530 7.00 1.17 10.27
N LEU A 531 6.08 0.42 10.82
CA LEU A 531 6.33 -0.82 11.55
C LEU A 531 5.59 -1.96 10.87
N PRO A 532 6.19 -3.09 10.57
CA PRO A 532 5.41 -4.26 10.27
C PRO A 532 4.78 -4.78 11.58
N PRO A 533 3.60 -5.32 11.51
CA PRO A 533 2.72 -5.40 10.35
C PRO A 533 1.79 -4.20 10.20
N ILE A 534 1.77 -3.28 11.14
CA ILE A 534 0.93 -2.08 11.14
C ILE A 534 1.78 -0.83 11.26
N ASN A 535 1.35 0.23 10.63
CA ASN A 535 1.80 1.58 10.89
C ASN A 535 1.30 2.04 12.25
N GLY A 536 2.12 2.76 12.97
CA GLY A 536 1.58 3.53 14.04
C GLY A 536 2.26 3.35 15.35
N ALA A 537 3.21 4.20 15.54
CA ALA A 537 3.51 4.75 16.83
C ALA A 537 2.71 6.04 16.99
N ASP A 538 2.43 6.40 18.20
CA ASP A 538 1.55 7.47 18.61
C ASP A 538 2.18 8.20 19.78
N ALA A 539 2.13 9.54 19.78
CA ALA A 539 2.70 10.36 20.83
C ALA A 539 2.03 10.18 22.20
N ILE A 540 0.82 9.62 22.26
CA ILE A 540 0.09 9.36 23.51
C ILE A 540 0.43 7.98 24.06
N SER A 541 0.26 6.95 23.24
CA SER A 541 0.36 5.56 23.65
C SER A 541 1.71 4.91 23.33
N GLY A 542 2.53 5.55 22.52
CA GLY A 542 3.76 4.95 22.01
C GLY A 542 3.46 3.76 21.11
N SER A 543 4.36 2.80 21.11
CA SER A 543 4.20 1.54 20.38
C SER A 543 4.77 0.40 21.22
N PRO A 544 4.17 -0.76 21.24
CA PRO A 544 4.75 -1.93 21.90
C PRO A 544 6.07 -2.38 21.26
N TYR A 545 6.40 -1.84 20.12
CA TYR A 545 7.63 -2.06 19.39
C TYR A 545 8.82 -1.30 19.97
N PHE A 546 8.59 -0.07 20.37
CA PHE A 546 9.62 0.76 20.92
C PHE A 546 9.68 0.60 22.43
N THR A 547 10.89 0.53 22.94
CA THR A 547 11.16 0.43 24.39
C THR A 547 11.25 1.78 25.06
N GLU A 548 11.05 2.88 24.32
CA GLU A 548 11.07 4.24 24.84
C GLU A 548 9.68 4.69 25.27
N ASN A 549 9.64 5.80 26.00
CA ASN A 549 8.41 6.41 26.47
C ASN A 549 7.56 6.96 25.30
N PRO A 550 6.24 6.94 25.42
CA PRO A 550 5.37 7.60 24.47
C PRO A 550 5.75 9.06 24.28
N GLY A 551 5.80 9.52 23.02
CA GLY A 551 6.18 10.89 22.68
C GLY A 551 7.69 11.15 22.57
N ASP A 552 8.56 10.22 22.94
CA ASP A 552 9.99 10.35 22.74
C ASP A 552 10.34 10.48 21.26
N LYS A 553 11.42 11.18 20.98
CA LYS A 553 11.87 11.44 19.61
C LYS A 553 12.44 10.18 18.98
N ALA A 554 12.07 9.95 17.73
CA ALA A 554 12.78 9.03 16.85
C ALA A 554 13.60 9.85 15.84
N HIS A 555 14.93 9.72 15.87
CA HIS A 555 15.81 10.27 14.86
C HIS A 555 16.30 9.11 14.00
N MET A 556 16.03 9.19 12.72
CA MET A 556 16.36 8.15 11.75
C MET A 556 17.22 8.73 10.64
N ARG A 557 18.18 7.94 10.16
CA ARG A 557 19.05 8.29 9.02
C ARG A 557 19.36 7.05 8.23
N ASP A 558 19.57 7.24 6.96
CA ASP A 558 19.87 6.16 6.02
C ASP A 558 20.83 6.61 4.93
N ALA A 559 21.46 5.62 4.31
CA ALA A 559 22.29 5.78 3.13
C ALA A 559 22.16 4.54 2.25
N THR A 560 22.14 4.76 0.94
CA THR A 560 21.92 3.70 -0.06
C THR A 560 22.87 3.89 -1.24
N VAL A 561 23.38 2.76 -1.76
CA VAL A 561 24.13 2.67 -3.00
C VAL A 561 23.40 1.66 -3.88
N THR A 562 22.96 2.09 -5.06
CA THR A 562 22.25 1.24 -6.01
C THR A 562 22.98 1.20 -7.34
N PHE A 563 23.20 0.01 -7.87
CA PHE A 563 23.70 -0.23 -9.22
C PHE A 563 22.58 -0.79 -10.08
N HIS A 564 22.40 -0.19 -11.27
CA HIS A 564 21.46 -0.66 -12.29
C HIS A 564 22.20 -1.07 -13.57
N TRP A 565 21.85 -2.23 -14.09
CA TRP A 565 22.17 -2.66 -15.45
C TRP A 565 20.88 -2.71 -16.28
N MET A 566 20.81 -1.87 -17.30
CA MET A 566 19.63 -1.61 -18.13
C MET A 566 19.93 -1.96 -19.61
N PRO A 567 20.07 -3.25 -19.97
CA PRO A 567 20.45 -3.65 -21.32
C PRO A 567 19.43 -3.25 -22.39
N LYS A 568 18.18 -3.11 -22.01
CA LYS A 568 17.05 -2.60 -22.79
C LYS A 568 16.20 -1.69 -21.91
N GLN A 569 15.40 -0.82 -22.53
CA GLN A 569 14.52 0.11 -21.78
C GLN A 569 13.45 -0.60 -20.91
N TYR A 570 13.11 -1.84 -21.23
CA TYR A 570 12.04 -2.59 -20.57
C TYR A 570 12.52 -3.46 -19.40
N ILE A 571 13.82 -3.57 -19.15
CA ILE A 571 14.38 -4.43 -18.10
C ILE A 571 15.50 -3.72 -17.34
N THR A 572 15.50 -3.88 -16.03
CA THR A 572 16.55 -3.45 -15.11
C THR A 572 16.95 -4.61 -14.23
N TRP A 573 18.22 -5.00 -14.29
CA TRP A 573 18.89 -5.78 -13.26
C TRP A 573 19.50 -4.82 -12.27
N TRP A 574 19.40 -5.10 -10.99
CA TRP A 574 19.89 -4.20 -9.97
C TRP A 574 20.53 -4.90 -8.79
N ALA A 575 21.43 -4.19 -8.13
CA ALA A 575 22.01 -4.57 -6.85
C ALA A 575 22.06 -3.33 -5.94
N GLU A 576 21.78 -3.50 -4.67
CA GLU A 576 21.71 -2.39 -3.71
C GLU A 576 22.29 -2.79 -2.37
N ALA A 577 23.04 -1.87 -1.76
CA ALA A 577 23.46 -1.92 -0.37
C ALA A 577 22.88 -0.73 0.37
N GLY A 578 22.13 -1.00 1.43
CA GLY A 578 21.50 0.01 2.27
C GLY A 578 21.96 -0.09 3.72
N TYR A 579 22.07 1.05 4.38
CA TYR A 579 22.31 1.15 5.82
C TYR A 579 21.33 2.12 6.44
N ARG A 580 20.73 1.72 7.57
CA ARG A 580 19.76 2.49 8.31
C ARG A 580 20.10 2.52 9.79
N HIS A 581 19.89 3.67 10.41
CA HIS A 581 20.07 3.88 11.83
C HIS A 581 18.86 4.59 12.43
N SER A 582 18.48 4.19 13.64
CA SER A 582 17.50 4.88 14.47
C SER A 582 18.04 5.04 15.89
N ASP A 583 17.87 6.22 16.50
CA ASP A 583 18.19 6.44 17.91
C ASP A 583 17.33 5.58 18.83
N VAL A 584 16.14 5.20 18.34
CA VAL A 584 15.22 4.25 18.99
C VAL A 584 15.46 2.86 18.41
N PRO A 585 15.66 1.79 19.21
CA PRO A 585 15.75 0.43 18.70
C PRO A 585 14.50 0.10 17.88
N TYR A 586 14.69 -0.28 16.61
CA TYR A 586 13.59 -0.35 15.66
C TYR A 586 13.48 -1.70 14.91
N TRP A 587 14.61 -2.31 14.55
CA TRP A 587 14.62 -3.52 13.74
C TRP A 587 14.77 -4.77 14.56
N SER A 588 13.99 -5.80 14.25
CA SER A 588 14.14 -7.11 14.90
C SER A 588 15.49 -7.72 14.59
N GLY A 589 16.15 -8.28 15.63
CA GLY A 589 17.42 -8.98 15.53
C GLY A 589 17.24 -10.49 15.34
N ARG A 590 18.37 -11.23 15.38
CA ARG A 590 18.43 -12.68 15.10
C ARG A 590 17.56 -13.51 16.04
N GLY A 591 17.40 -13.12 17.29
CA GLY A 591 16.49 -13.77 18.25
C GLY A 591 15.04 -13.32 18.10
N GLY A 592 14.81 -12.26 17.35
CA GLY A 592 13.58 -11.50 17.35
C GLY A 592 12.58 -11.92 16.30
N VAL A 593 11.35 -11.65 16.64
CA VAL A 593 10.17 -11.82 15.79
C VAL A 593 9.47 -10.47 15.75
N THR A 594 9.04 -10.02 14.57
CA THR A 594 8.27 -8.77 14.46
C THR A 594 6.95 -8.88 15.23
N PRO A 595 6.39 -7.77 15.78
CA PRO A 595 5.15 -7.85 16.53
C PRO A 595 4.01 -8.44 15.73
N PRO A 596 3.09 -9.11 16.44
CA PRO A 596 1.89 -9.67 15.82
C PRO A 596 0.99 -8.55 15.31
N GLY A 597 0.28 -8.86 14.27
CA GLY A 597 -0.66 -7.97 13.59
C GLY A 597 -0.39 -7.96 12.09
N GLY A 598 -1.08 -7.17 11.35
CA GLY A 598 -1.00 -7.13 9.91
C GLY A 598 -2.18 -7.79 9.25
N ASN A 599 -2.27 -7.64 7.96
CA ASN A 599 -3.51 -7.86 7.26
C ASN A 599 -3.96 -9.29 7.19
N ASN A 600 -3.06 -10.23 7.18
CA ASN A 600 -3.37 -11.60 6.83
C ASN A 600 -2.62 -12.60 7.64
N GLY A 601 -2.58 -12.29 8.91
CA GLY A 601 -2.13 -13.26 9.85
C GLY A 601 -0.62 -13.36 9.88
N SER A 602 -0.02 -12.64 10.81
CA SER A 602 1.15 -13.22 11.43
C SER A 602 0.81 -14.67 11.70
N PRO A 603 1.68 -15.61 11.32
CA PRO A 603 1.46 -16.99 11.69
C PRO A 603 1.14 -17.04 13.18
N SER A 604 0.09 -17.75 13.57
CA SER A 604 -0.37 -17.81 14.96
C SER A 604 0.73 -18.23 15.93
N GLN A 605 1.71 -18.98 15.46
CA GLN A 605 2.89 -19.39 16.23
C GLN A 605 3.81 -18.23 16.63
N TYR A 606 3.71 -17.08 15.97
CA TYR A 606 4.47 -15.87 16.30
C TYR A 606 3.60 -14.77 16.88
N ALA A 607 2.31 -15.00 17.05
CA ALA A 607 1.41 -14.05 17.66
C ALA A 607 1.53 -14.12 19.19
N CYS A 608 1.69 -12.97 19.82
CA CYS A 608 1.49 -12.85 21.25
C CYS A 608 0.01 -12.90 21.54
N ALA A 609 -0.45 -13.89 22.29
CA ALA A 609 -1.86 -14.13 22.53
C ALA A 609 -2.57 -12.97 23.27
N SER A 610 -1.84 -12.23 24.10
CA SER A 610 -2.33 -11.08 24.86
C SER A 610 -1.98 -9.74 24.23
N GLY A 611 -1.08 -9.69 23.24
CA GLY A 611 -0.44 -8.47 22.78
C GLY A 611 0.50 -7.87 23.84
N ALA A 612 1.48 -7.10 23.43
CA ALA A 612 2.15 -6.21 24.38
C ALA A 612 1.25 -4.99 24.58
N PRO A 613 1.05 -4.51 25.83
CA PRO A 613 0.28 -3.30 26.06
C PRO A 613 0.89 -2.13 25.30
N ALA A 614 0.05 -1.28 24.75
CA ALA A 614 0.49 -0.01 24.18
C ALA A 614 1.28 0.78 25.25
N GLY A 615 2.40 1.37 24.87
CA GLY A 615 3.27 2.11 25.79
C GLY A 615 4.16 1.23 26.66
N THR A 616 4.34 -0.06 26.34
CA THR A 616 5.37 -0.88 26.99
C THR A 616 6.75 -0.33 26.69
N ASN A 617 7.45 0.12 27.72
CA ASN A 617 8.68 0.89 27.61
C ASN A 617 9.95 0.06 27.72
N ASP A 618 9.84 -1.23 28.02
CA ASP A 618 10.97 -2.11 28.16
C ASP A 618 10.69 -3.52 27.60
N LEU A 619 11.74 -4.16 27.10
CA LEU A 619 11.68 -5.51 26.55
C LEU A 619 11.29 -6.58 27.58
N PRO A 620 11.79 -6.55 28.83
CA PRO A 620 11.37 -7.51 29.85
C PRO A 620 9.86 -7.45 30.12
N THR A 621 9.27 -6.26 30.21
CA THR A 621 7.83 -6.09 30.41
C THR A 621 7.03 -6.57 29.20
N ALA A 622 7.45 -6.22 27.97
CA ALA A 622 6.84 -6.72 26.74
C ALA A 622 6.89 -8.25 26.68
N TYR A 623 8.03 -8.82 27.01
CA TYR A 623 8.25 -10.27 27.04
C TYR A 623 7.36 -10.97 28.08
N ALA A 624 7.26 -10.42 29.29
CA ALA A 624 6.40 -10.95 30.34
C ALA A 624 4.92 -10.91 29.94
N ASN A 625 4.47 -9.83 29.32
CA ASN A 625 3.10 -9.66 28.85
C ASN A 625 2.73 -10.63 27.71
N CYS A 626 3.72 -11.09 26.97
CA CYS A 626 3.54 -12.11 25.93
C CYS A 626 3.75 -13.54 26.41
N GLY A 627 3.69 -13.80 27.71
CA GLY A 627 3.79 -15.14 28.30
C GLY A 627 5.15 -15.47 28.91
N GLY A 628 6.08 -14.51 28.95
CA GLY A 628 7.38 -14.68 29.60
C GLY A 628 8.26 -15.74 28.94
N PRO A 629 9.07 -16.48 29.70
CA PRO A 629 9.91 -17.55 29.18
C PRO A 629 9.06 -18.59 28.42
N GLY A 630 9.38 -18.77 27.14
CA GLY A 630 8.61 -19.63 26.23
C GLY A 630 7.55 -18.91 25.41
N SER A 631 7.34 -17.58 25.61
CA SER A 631 6.48 -16.81 24.71
C SER A 631 7.04 -16.82 23.28
N VAL A 632 6.14 -16.68 22.31
CA VAL A 632 6.49 -16.72 20.89
C VAL A 632 6.88 -15.35 20.34
N TRP A 633 6.69 -14.28 21.11
CA TRP A 633 7.04 -12.94 20.67
C TRP A 633 8.15 -12.34 21.54
N PHE A 634 9.25 -12.02 20.90
CA PHE A 634 10.36 -11.27 21.44
C PHE A 634 11.04 -10.52 20.29
N PRO A 635 10.99 -9.19 20.26
CA PRO A 635 11.43 -8.42 19.09
C PRO A 635 12.96 -8.33 18.95
N ASP A 636 13.74 -8.47 20.01
CA ASP A 636 15.22 -8.33 20.00
C ASP A 636 15.69 -7.12 19.19
N LEU A 637 15.16 -5.94 19.52
CA LEU A 637 15.29 -4.73 18.72
C LEU A 637 16.74 -4.22 18.60
N ARG A 638 17.08 -3.72 17.43
CA ARG A 638 18.38 -3.17 17.04
C ARG A 638 18.24 -1.72 16.57
N HIS A 639 19.27 -0.92 16.82
CA HIS A 639 19.39 0.47 16.35
C HIS A 639 19.77 0.57 14.87
N ASN A 640 20.35 -0.48 14.31
CA ASN A 640 20.93 -0.47 12.97
C ASN A 640 20.37 -1.62 12.15
N GLN A 641 20.27 -1.36 10.84
CA GLN A 641 19.98 -2.36 9.83
C GLN A 641 20.90 -2.13 8.64
N ALA A 642 21.54 -3.18 8.15
CA ALA A 642 22.20 -3.18 6.86
C ALA A 642 21.55 -4.24 5.96
N THR A 643 21.27 -3.88 4.72
CA THR A 643 20.64 -4.74 3.73
C THR A 643 21.49 -4.85 2.48
N PHE A 644 21.48 -6.04 1.88
CA PHE A 644 22.03 -6.30 0.56
C PHE A 644 20.94 -6.93 -0.30
N SER A 645 20.63 -6.31 -1.41
CA SER A 645 19.52 -6.73 -2.25
C SER A 645 19.96 -6.84 -3.70
N VAL A 646 19.38 -7.80 -4.41
CA VAL A 646 19.55 -7.96 -5.86
C VAL A 646 18.19 -8.32 -6.46
N GLY A 647 17.99 -7.94 -7.72
CA GLY A 647 16.72 -8.26 -8.35
C GLY A 647 16.64 -7.90 -9.82
N VAL A 648 15.45 -8.11 -10.35
CA VAL A 648 15.10 -7.78 -11.72
C VAL A 648 13.72 -7.13 -11.76
N MET A 649 13.62 -6.06 -12.51
CA MET A 649 12.37 -5.35 -12.78
C MET A 649 12.14 -5.29 -14.27
N VAL A 650 10.89 -5.51 -14.69
CA VAL A 650 10.46 -5.48 -16.09
C VAL A 650 9.21 -4.60 -16.19
N LYS A 651 9.15 -3.78 -17.25
CA LYS A 651 7.97 -2.98 -17.60
C LYS A 651 7.82 -2.91 -19.12
N PHE A 652 6.65 -3.33 -19.60
CA PHE A 652 6.21 -3.12 -20.98
C PHE A 652 5.08 -2.12 -21.04
#